data_d87e3c4c424e518b4d52e4f1768ea2b0
#
_entry.id   d87e3c4c424e518b4d52e4f1768ea2b0
#
_cell.length_a   1.000
_cell.length_b   1.000
_cell.length_c   1.000
_cell.angle_alpha   90.00
_cell.angle_beta   90.00
_cell.angle_gamma   90.00
#
_symmetry.space_group_name_H-M   'P 1'
#
loop_
_entity.id
_entity.type
_entity.pdbx_description
1 polymer ?
#
loop_
_entity_poly.entity_id
_entity_poly.type
_entity_poly.pdbx_seq_one_letter_code
_entity_poly.pdbx_strand_id
1 'polypeptide(L)'
;MQSDSLSMKKRPFFLRWASREIRQGQLWLVTLALSLIIACVFALSALVSRVEGIIVSQGRSALAADMVLQSSQAVDLKHLSTNNVITSLQTRFGTMAFSDNGMQLVSVKAVDAKFPLRGDLRLQAADKSVQHHVKPGELWLSERLFSLLDVKVGDTLMLGDGELTISGRILEDPELSFNPFSQMPAVLINNQDIAAIGGIQEGSRLSYRYYFSGSDSALADISKQFSLTPSQRWLTENDAGRSGDFIERARQYLSLTLVLVVLMASATLVLTCQHYASTRITSVAMMKSLGASRRFLWRWLLQQIAVVFSVAIGVGLLLGFWLEWLLRYPLQQLLPDQLPSIGFAPLVISLLLALFISLPALGIPLSRLVNASAMNTVQATQTPTSKFSATWLLLIFPVFAAIWWIGSNVFVWLTLLGMVALLVLLALVGIAAIALLKKIKFGSAYALALSRVNRSKAKTATQLAALTCSLMLLAVIGLLRNELLADWKNTLPADAPNVFAINISPEQQQDYLTFLDDNQLARSDGYPVTRGRLVAVNDQRFYSAEDENQSDAPAEITSDNSPERDPALRRELNFTWAKTLPSHNEVITGKWGSSSGVSVESGIAKRLNIALGDKLAFTIGGLEFNATVNSIRDVEWRNMKPNFYFIFTPDVLQSFPATWLVSFRVNDQQSDLLNTLASNYPTVSVLDLRMMATRIQGLLTQVSWSLTVLAGLGVLSGLLLIMTLLRLSISERQTEIQLYRTLGASRKRIAATLWCEYGIIALLAGIIAAVGAEFVVGLLVVKGFELPFTLHPLMWIGLPVLAISLVCLVSRSQIKKLLLSGI
;
A
#
# COMPACT_ATOMS: atom_id res chain seq x y z
N MET A 1 -57.15 -46.65 14.16
CA MET A 1 -56.77 -45.28 14.57
C MET A 1 -55.31 -45.30 14.97
N GLN A 2 -54.47 -45.05 13.98
CA GLN A 2 -52.99 -44.99 14.12
C GLN A 2 -52.59 -43.56 14.50
N SER A 3 -51.90 -43.46 15.61
CA SER A 3 -51.30 -42.20 16.09
C SER A 3 -49.99 -41.95 15.37
N ASP A 4 -49.98 -41.01 14.49
CA ASP A 4 -48.77 -40.40 13.90
C ASP A 4 -48.00 -39.64 14.99
N SER A 5 -47.01 -40.30 15.58
CA SER A 5 -46.03 -39.67 16.46
C SER A 5 -44.92 -39.08 15.57
N LEU A 6 -45.07 -37.83 15.15
CA LEU A 6 -44.01 -37.01 14.59
C LEU A 6 -42.85 -36.94 15.59
N SER A 7 -41.79 -37.66 15.31
CA SER A 7 -40.51 -37.62 16.05
C SER A 7 -39.85 -36.30 15.82
N MET A 8 -40.22 -35.28 16.56
CA MET A 8 -39.40 -34.05 16.74
C MET A 8 -38.08 -34.47 17.38
N LYS A 9 -37.02 -34.63 16.61
CA LYS A 9 -35.64 -34.75 17.08
C LYS A 9 -35.40 -33.71 18.17
N LYS A 10 -35.35 -34.11 19.42
CA LYS A 10 -35.11 -33.27 20.60
C LYS A 10 -33.71 -32.64 20.43
N ARG A 11 -33.64 -31.41 20.00
CA ARG A 11 -32.37 -30.67 20.03
C ARG A 11 -31.81 -30.74 21.44
N PRO A 12 -30.50 -30.99 21.64
CA PRO A 12 -29.89 -31.10 22.96
C PRO A 12 -30.21 -29.85 23.78
N PHE A 13 -30.53 -30.02 25.05
CA PHE A 13 -30.95 -28.97 25.99
C PHE A 13 -30.06 -27.72 25.93
N PHE A 14 -28.75 -27.93 25.83
CA PHE A 14 -27.74 -26.85 25.77
C PHE A 14 -27.83 -26.00 24.48
N LEU A 15 -28.18 -26.58 23.34
CA LEU A 15 -28.37 -25.83 22.08
C LEU A 15 -29.62 -24.93 22.14
N ARG A 16 -30.72 -25.41 22.80
CA ARG A 16 -31.91 -24.57 23.03
C ARG A 16 -31.60 -23.42 23.97
N TRP A 17 -30.78 -23.63 24.98
CA TRP A 17 -30.40 -22.61 25.92
C TRP A 17 -29.46 -21.56 25.26
N ALA A 18 -28.40 -21.98 24.57
CA ALA A 18 -27.52 -21.09 23.80
C ALA A 18 -28.29 -20.25 22.79
N SER A 19 -29.24 -20.84 22.05
CA SER A 19 -30.07 -20.10 21.08
C SER A 19 -30.98 -19.06 21.75
N ARG A 20 -31.50 -19.35 22.95
CA ARG A 20 -32.25 -18.37 23.76
C ARG A 20 -31.38 -17.24 24.24
N GLU A 21 -30.15 -17.49 24.67
CA GLU A 21 -29.22 -16.44 25.11
C GLU A 21 -28.76 -15.53 23.98
N ILE A 22 -28.55 -16.08 22.77
CA ILE A 22 -28.29 -15.26 21.57
C ILE A 22 -29.51 -14.36 21.26
N ARG A 23 -30.74 -14.92 21.33
CA ARG A 23 -31.98 -14.16 21.09
C ARG A 23 -32.27 -13.12 22.19
N GLN A 24 -31.89 -13.39 23.44
CA GLN A 24 -32.05 -12.46 24.56
C GLN A 24 -31.07 -11.27 24.54
N GLY A 25 -30.18 -11.22 23.52
CA GLY A 25 -29.34 -10.04 23.26
C GLY A 25 -28.09 -9.93 24.11
N GLN A 26 -27.65 -10.98 24.78
CA GLN A 26 -26.44 -10.94 25.62
C GLN A 26 -25.19 -11.44 24.92
N LEU A 27 -25.30 -12.49 24.07
CA LEU A 27 -24.19 -13.07 23.33
C LEU A 27 -24.05 -12.56 21.88
N TRP A 28 -25.06 -11.88 21.32
CA TRP A 28 -25.01 -11.44 19.93
C TRP A 28 -23.89 -10.41 19.65
N LEU A 29 -23.58 -9.55 20.65
CA LEU A 29 -22.48 -8.59 20.52
C LEU A 29 -21.11 -9.29 20.47
N VAL A 30 -20.93 -10.35 21.30
CA VAL A 30 -19.72 -11.18 21.27
C VAL A 30 -19.58 -11.85 19.92
N THR A 31 -20.67 -12.49 19.42
CA THR A 31 -20.71 -13.16 18.12
C THR A 31 -20.40 -12.19 17.00
N LEU A 32 -20.97 -10.98 17.04
CA LEU A 32 -20.81 -10.00 16.00
C LEU A 32 -19.39 -9.38 16.02
N ALA A 33 -18.80 -9.11 17.19
CA ALA A 33 -17.42 -8.67 17.29
C ALA A 33 -16.43 -9.71 16.75
N LEU A 34 -16.68 -11.00 17.09
CA LEU A 34 -15.84 -12.10 16.61
C LEU A 34 -16.00 -12.33 15.10
N SER A 35 -17.23 -12.28 14.58
CA SER A 35 -17.48 -12.40 13.13
C SER A 35 -16.85 -11.24 12.37
N LEU A 36 -16.81 -10.03 12.92
CA LEU A 36 -16.16 -8.89 12.30
C LEU A 36 -14.64 -9.08 12.22
N ILE A 37 -14.01 -9.61 13.29
CA ILE A 37 -12.57 -9.94 13.27
C ILE A 37 -12.29 -10.96 12.15
N ILE A 38 -13.05 -12.05 12.09
CA ILE A 38 -12.88 -13.09 11.07
C ILE A 38 -13.07 -12.51 9.67
N ALA A 39 -14.14 -11.73 9.46
CA ALA A 39 -14.46 -11.13 8.16
C ALA A 39 -13.36 -10.18 7.68
N CYS A 40 -12.89 -9.28 8.54
CA CYS A 40 -11.84 -8.31 8.20
C CYS A 40 -10.51 -8.99 7.88
N VAL A 41 -10.09 -9.92 8.74
CA VAL A 41 -8.80 -10.63 8.54
C VAL A 41 -8.84 -11.49 7.29
N PHE A 42 -9.94 -12.24 7.08
CA PHE A 42 -10.12 -13.07 5.89
C PHE A 42 -10.12 -12.22 4.62
N ALA A 43 -10.96 -11.19 4.56
CA ALA A 43 -11.10 -10.37 3.36
C ALA A 43 -9.79 -9.69 2.96
N LEU A 44 -9.05 -9.13 3.93
CA LEU A 44 -7.79 -8.47 3.61
C LEU A 44 -6.69 -9.48 3.29
N SER A 45 -6.56 -10.57 4.04
CA SER A 45 -5.58 -11.61 3.73
C SER A 45 -5.82 -12.22 2.35
N ALA A 46 -7.09 -12.42 1.97
CA ALA A 46 -7.48 -12.89 0.63
C ALA A 46 -7.16 -11.85 -0.45
N LEU A 47 -7.42 -10.56 -0.19
CA LEU A 47 -7.07 -9.47 -1.11
C LEU A 47 -5.55 -9.39 -1.32
N VAL A 48 -4.76 -9.39 -0.25
CA VAL A 48 -3.29 -9.33 -0.32
C VAL A 48 -2.75 -10.53 -1.10
N SER A 49 -3.21 -11.75 -0.81
CA SER A 49 -2.79 -12.96 -1.53
C SER A 49 -3.11 -12.89 -3.04
N ARG A 50 -4.28 -12.33 -3.41
CA ARG A 50 -4.63 -12.13 -4.82
C ARG A 50 -3.77 -11.06 -5.49
N VAL A 51 -3.55 -9.93 -4.82
CA VAL A 51 -2.70 -8.84 -5.34
C VAL A 51 -1.27 -9.34 -5.54
N GLU A 52 -0.70 -10.05 -4.57
CA GLU A 52 0.61 -10.71 -4.72
C GLU A 52 0.63 -11.68 -5.91
N GLY A 53 -0.39 -12.52 -6.05
CA GLY A 53 -0.52 -13.42 -7.18
C GLY A 53 -0.61 -12.71 -8.53
N ILE A 54 -1.29 -11.56 -8.60
CA ILE A 54 -1.37 -10.74 -9.82
C ILE A 54 0.00 -10.12 -10.14
N ILE A 55 0.68 -9.56 -9.14
CA ILE A 55 2.01 -8.94 -9.31
C ILE A 55 3.00 -9.97 -9.83
N VAL A 56 3.05 -11.14 -9.19
CA VAL A 56 3.93 -12.23 -9.62
C VAL A 56 3.59 -12.68 -11.03
N SER A 57 2.29 -12.88 -11.35
CA SER A 57 1.87 -13.30 -12.69
C SER A 57 2.17 -12.25 -13.76
N GLN A 58 1.91 -10.97 -13.47
CA GLN A 58 2.25 -9.88 -14.38
C GLN A 58 3.76 -9.68 -14.51
N GLY A 59 4.52 -9.79 -13.42
CA GLY A 59 5.98 -9.74 -13.43
C GLY A 59 6.56 -10.86 -14.30
N ARG A 60 6.08 -12.09 -14.14
CA ARG A 60 6.49 -13.24 -14.96
C ARG A 60 6.06 -13.08 -16.43
N SER A 61 4.86 -12.57 -16.68
CA SER A 61 4.41 -12.26 -18.05
C SER A 61 5.25 -11.18 -18.70
N ALA A 62 5.63 -10.16 -17.94
CA ALA A 62 6.49 -9.07 -18.41
C ALA A 62 7.94 -9.48 -18.69
N LEU A 63 8.43 -10.44 -17.94
CA LEU A 63 9.72 -11.09 -18.22
C LEU A 63 9.64 -12.09 -19.38
N ALA A 64 8.45 -12.41 -19.86
CA ALA A 64 8.17 -13.49 -20.81
C ALA A 64 8.57 -14.89 -20.28
N ALA A 65 8.88 -15.04 -18.97
CA ALA A 65 9.29 -16.29 -18.32
C ALA A 65 9.14 -16.20 -16.80
N ASP A 66 9.39 -17.31 -16.09
CA ASP A 66 9.42 -17.30 -14.61
C ASP A 66 10.76 -16.76 -14.07
N MET A 67 11.87 -16.93 -14.82
CA MET A 67 13.20 -16.42 -14.49
C MET A 67 14.00 -16.23 -15.79
N VAL A 68 14.84 -15.20 -15.85
CA VAL A 68 15.66 -14.89 -17.04
C VAL A 68 17.11 -14.68 -16.64
N LEU A 69 18.02 -15.36 -17.31
CA LEU A 69 19.46 -15.08 -17.22
C LEU A 69 19.83 -14.13 -18.36
N GLN A 70 20.20 -12.92 -18.02
CA GLN A 70 20.76 -11.96 -18.97
C GLN A 70 22.28 -12.05 -18.98
N SER A 71 22.88 -12.14 -20.16
CA SER A 71 24.33 -12.21 -20.37
C SER A 71 24.75 -11.37 -21.56
N SER A 72 25.94 -10.76 -21.53
CA SER A 72 26.57 -10.12 -22.71
C SER A 72 27.33 -11.11 -23.59
N GLN A 73 27.54 -12.32 -23.11
CA GLN A 73 28.24 -13.41 -23.84
C GLN A 73 27.34 -14.64 -23.94
N ALA A 74 27.55 -15.43 -24.98
CA ALA A 74 26.84 -16.69 -25.13
C ALA A 74 27.19 -17.67 -23.98
N VAL A 75 26.19 -18.27 -23.38
CA VAL A 75 26.33 -19.21 -22.26
C VAL A 75 25.95 -20.61 -22.73
N ASP A 76 26.83 -21.59 -22.47
CA ASP A 76 26.51 -23.00 -22.76
C ASP A 76 25.69 -23.61 -21.59
N LEU A 77 24.43 -23.89 -21.86
CA LEU A 77 23.49 -24.47 -20.90
C LEU A 77 23.54 -26.01 -20.82
N LYS A 78 24.42 -26.68 -21.62
CA LYS A 78 24.47 -28.17 -21.72
C LYS A 78 24.82 -28.84 -20.40
N HIS A 79 25.48 -28.12 -19.50
CA HIS A 79 25.91 -28.65 -18.18
C HIS A 79 24.83 -28.47 -17.07
N LEU A 80 23.73 -27.78 -17.34
CA LEU A 80 22.63 -27.60 -16.39
C LEU A 80 21.64 -28.76 -16.53
N SER A 81 21.30 -29.36 -15.38
CA SER A 81 20.23 -30.38 -15.38
C SER A 81 18.87 -29.67 -15.49
N THR A 82 18.39 -29.54 -16.74
CA THR A 82 17.11 -28.87 -17.07
C THR A 82 15.91 -29.81 -16.95
N ASN A 83 15.96 -30.85 -16.12
CA ASN A 83 14.83 -31.74 -15.92
C ASN A 83 13.62 -30.95 -15.39
N ASN A 84 12.53 -30.96 -16.13
CA ASN A 84 11.27 -30.25 -15.86
C ASN A 84 11.32 -28.72 -16.00
N VAL A 85 12.27 -28.14 -16.71
CA VAL A 85 12.32 -26.70 -17.02
C VAL A 85 12.32 -26.50 -18.53
N ILE A 86 11.41 -25.66 -19.02
CA ILE A 86 11.36 -25.27 -20.42
C ILE A 86 12.28 -24.07 -20.59
N THR A 87 13.12 -24.09 -21.62
CA THR A 87 14.06 -23.00 -21.93
C THR A 87 13.80 -22.40 -23.28
N SER A 88 14.04 -21.11 -23.44
CA SER A 88 13.99 -20.37 -24.70
C SER A 88 15.15 -19.37 -24.74
N LEU A 89 15.63 -19.04 -25.93
CA LEU A 89 16.72 -18.09 -26.13
C LEU A 89 16.24 -16.90 -26.94
N GLN A 90 16.57 -15.70 -26.49
CA GLN A 90 16.48 -14.47 -27.25
C GLN A 90 17.86 -13.86 -27.40
N THR A 91 18.21 -13.48 -28.64
CA THR A 91 19.40 -12.67 -28.92
C THR A 91 18.95 -11.26 -29.30
N ARG A 92 19.52 -10.25 -28.65
CA ARG A 92 19.17 -8.85 -28.87
C ARG A 92 20.40 -8.06 -29.31
N PHE A 93 20.24 -7.28 -30.39
CA PHE A 93 21.28 -6.37 -30.90
C PHE A 93 20.67 -5.17 -31.63
N GLY A 94 21.47 -4.13 -31.85
CA GLY A 94 21.07 -2.97 -32.63
C GLY A 94 21.64 -3.08 -34.05
N THR A 95 20.81 -2.80 -35.07
CA THR A 95 21.27 -2.71 -36.47
C THR A 95 20.47 -1.65 -37.22
N MET A 96 20.90 -1.31 -38.44
CA MET A 96 20.16 -0.41 -39.31
C MET A 96 19.14 -1.19 -40.15
N ALA A 97 17.94 -0.68 -40.22
CA ALA A 97 16.92 -1.11 -41.17
C ALA A 97 16.82 -0.10 -42.30
N PHE A 98 16.85 -0.59 -43.52
CA PHE A 98 16.81 0.22 -44.72
C PHE A 98 15.58 -0.14 -45.56
N SER A 99 14.84 0.90 -45.99
CA SER A 99 13.81 0.82 -47.01
C SER A 99 14.14 1.73 -48.17
N ASP A 100 13.37 1.67 -49.24
CA ASP A 100 13.55 2.59 -50.38
C ASP A 100 13.38 4.06 -50.00
N ASN A 101 12.63 4.33 -48.94
CA ASN A 101 12.23 5.67 -48.52
C ASN A 101 12.98 6.18 -47.26
N GLY A 102 13.78 5.36 -46.61
CA GLY A 102 14.47 5.75 -45.38
C GLY A 102 15.31 4.70 -44.69
N MET A 103 16.03 5.14 -43.65
CA MET A 103 16.83 4.27 -42.80
C MET A 103 16.55 4.58 -41.34
N GLN A 104 16.53 3.55 -40.49
CA GLN A 104 16.27 3.69 -39.06
C GLN A 104 17.11 2.71 -38.25
N LEU A 105 17.69 3.20 -37.15
CA LEU A 105 18.33 2.33 -36.16
C LEU A 105 17.24 1.59 -35.36
N VAL A 106 17.29 0.26 -35.37
CA VAL A 106 16.31 -0.62 -34.76
C VAL A 106 16.94 -1.57 -33.74
N SER A 107 16.17 -1.96 -32.75
CA SER A 107 16.53 -3.02 -31.84
C SER A 107 15.93 -4.35 -32.31
N VAL A 108 16.80 -5.23 -32.80
CA VAL A 108 16.40 -6.56 -33.25
C VAL A 108 16.29 -7.51 -32.06
N LYS A 109 15.14 -8.16 -31.97
CA LYS A 109 14.86 -9.25 -31.04
C LYS A 109 14.72 -10.53 -31.85
N ALA A 110 15.75 -11.34 -31.84
CA ALA A 110 15.71 -12.66 -32.46
C ALA A 110 15.28 -13.69 -31.42
N VAL A 111 14.18 -14.40 -31.66
CA VAL A 111 13.55 -15.34 -30.72
C VAL A 111 13.49 -16.76 -31.31
N ASP A 112 13.42 -17.76 -30.43
CA ASP A 112 13.15 -19.13 -30.86
C ASP A 112 11.63 -19.41 -30.92
N ALA A 113 11.27 -20.59 -31.44
CA ALA A 113 9.88 -20.99 -31.62
C ALA A 113 9.10 -21.19 -30.30
N LYS A 114 9.75 -21.21 -29.11
CA LYS A 114 9.15 -21.41 -27.81
C LYS A 114 8.86 -20.10 -27.10
N PHE A 115 9.39 -18.99 -27.60
CA PHE A 115 9.17 -17.67 -27.04
C PHE A 115 7.75 -17.17 -27.37
N PRO A 116 7.03 -16.53 -26.39
CA PRO A 116 7.34 -16.36 -24.98
C PRO A 116 6.96 -17.61 -24.15
N LEU A 117 7.65 -17.86 -23.03
CA LEU A 117 7.31 -18.95 -22.11
C LEU A 117 6.17 -18.55 -21.15
N ARG A 118 5.99 -17.23 -20.93
CA ARG A 118 4.90 -16.61 -20.16
C ARG A 118 4.44 -15.34 -20.86
N GLY A 119 3.17 -14.98 -20.64
CA GLY A 119 2.56 -13.84 -21.31
C GLY A 119 2.13 -14.16 -22.74
N ASP A 120 1.57 -13.17 -23.44
CA ASP A 120 1.05 -13.31 -24.79
C ASP A 120 1.87 -12.46 -25.77
N LEU A 121 2.38 -13.10 -26.82
CA LEU A 121 2.89 -12.45 -28.01
C LEU A 121 1.76 -12.43 -29.06
N ARG A 122 1.33 -11.24 -29.48
CA ARG A 122 0.25 -11.09 -30.46
C ARG A 122 0.78 -10.37 -31.69
N LEU A 123 0.84 -11.10 -32.77
CA LEU A 123 1.36 -10.67 -34.06
C LEU A 123 0.22 -10.68 -35.09
N GLN A 124 -0.08 -9.54 -35.70
CA GLN A 124 -1.14 -9.41 -36.70
C GLN A 124 -0.56 -9.49 -38.09
N ALA A 125 -0.91 -10.56 -38.79
CA ALA A 125 -0.52 -10.75 -40.21
C ALA A 125 -1.37 -9.89 -41.15
N ALA A 126 -1.00 -9.86 -42.44
CA ALA A 126 -1.70 -9.12 -43.49
C ALA A 126 -3.19 -9.48 -43.63
N ASP A 127 -3.55 -10.73 -43.40
CA ASP A 127 -4.93 -11.25 -43.44
C ASP A 127 -5.72 -10.99 -42.17
N LYS A 128 -5.17 -10.20 -41.24
CA LYS A 128 -5.69 -9.91 -39.87
C LYS A 128 -5.71 -11.12 -38.95
N SER A 129 -5.13 -12.26 -39.35
CA SER A 129 -4.95 -13.38 -38.42
C SER A 129 -3.95 -13.01 -37.31
N VAL A 130 -4.12 -13.58 -36.13
CA VAL A 130 -3.23 -13.36 -34.98
C VAL A 130 -2.34 -14.60 -34.84
N GLN A 131 -1.03 -14.39 -34.85
CA GLN A 131 -0.02 -15.41 -34.60
C GLN A 131 0.65 -15.17 -33.25
N HIS A 132 1.18 -16.22 -32.65
CA HIS A 132 1.81 -16.17 -31.32
C HIS A 132 3.30 -16.54 -31.35
N HIS A 133 3.82 -16.93 -32.52
CA HIS A 133 5.20 -17.35 -32.71
C HIS A 133 5.75 -16.80 -34.03
N VAL A 134 7.06 -16.59 -34.07
CA VAL A 134 7.78 -16.08 -35.24
C VAL A 134 8.40 -17.26 -36.02
N LYS A 135 8.09 -17.39 -37.30
CA LYS A 135 8.68 -18.39 -38.16
C LYS A 135 9.99 -17.88 -38.83
N PRO A 136 10.90 -18.79 -39.25
CA PRO A 136 12.06 -18.37 -40.03
C PRO A 136 11.68 -17.66 -41.31
N GLY A 137 12.40 -16.59 -41.65
CA GLY A 137 12.14 -15.75 -42.80
C GLY A 137 11.05 -14.68 -42.62
N GLU A 138 10.37 -14.66 -41.49
CA GLU A 138 9.36 -13.65 -41.16
C GLU A 138 9.95 -12.46 -40.36
N LEU A 139 9.54 -11.26 -40.77
CA LEU A 139 9.89 -10.02 -40.09
C LEU A 139 8.60 -9.35 -39.55
N TRP A 140 8.61 -9.01 -38.25
CA TRP A 140 7.52 -8.36 -37.60
C TRP A 140 7.94 -7.00 -37.05
N LEU A 141 7.20 -5.95 -37.38
CA LEU A 141 7.53 -4.56 -37.04
C LEU A 141 6.60 -3.99 -36.00
N SER A 142 7.14 -3.13 -35.11
CA SER A 142 6.31 -2.26 -34.28
C SER A 142 5.54 -1.24 -35.14
N GLU A 143 4.34 -0.84 -34.74
CA GLU A 143 3.48 0.10 -35.48
C GLU A 143 4.23 1.37 -35.91
N ARG A 144 5.09 1.88 -35.05
CA ARG A 144 5.90 3.07 -35.29
C ARG A 144 6.86 2.91 -36.50
N LEU A 145 7.40 1.72 -36.75
CA LEU A 145 8.32 1.48 -37.86
C LEU A 145 7.65 1.56 -39.23
N PHE A 146 6.38 1.17 -39.35
CA PHE A 146 5.62 1.34 -40.58
C PHE A 146 5.57 2.79 -41.04
N SER A 147 5.35 3.70 -40.08
CA SER A 147 5.29 5.15 -40.36
C SER A 147 6.67 5.76 -40.60
N LEU A 148 7.74 5.26 -39.91
CA LEU A 148 9.08 5.83 -40.01
C LEU A 148 9.81 5.41 -41.29
N LEU A 149 9.55 4.20 -41.77
CA LEU A 149 10.19 3.64 -42.97
C LEU A 149 9.32 3.68 -44.22
N ASP A 150 8.08 4.17 -44.11
CA ASP A 150 7.04 4.22 -45.14
C ASP A 150 6.88 2.89 -45.89
N VAL A 151 6.75 1.79 -45.12
CA VAL A 151 6.63 0.42 -45.62
C VAL A 151 5.26 -0.18 -45.32
N LYS A 152 4.88 -1.20 -46.06
CA LYS A 152 3.63 -1.94 -45.92
C LYS A 152 3.91 -3.43 -45.62
N VAL A 153 2.90 -4.11 -45.10
CA VAL A 153 2.97 -5.57 -44.94
C VAL A 153 3.07 -6.23 -46.32
N GLY A 154 4.05 -7.11 -46.49
CA GLY A 154 4.40 -7.77 -47.74
C GLY A 154 5.60 -7.16 -48.45
N ASP A 155 6.04 -5.95 -48.05
CA ASP A 155 7.28 -5.37 -48.61
C ASP A 155 8.49 -6.08 -48.04
N THR A 156 9.63 -5.96 -48.75
CA THR A 156 10.93 -6.43 -48.23
C THR A 156 11.67 -5.31 -47.53
N LEU A 157 12.36 -5.64 -46.46
CA LEU A 157 13.16 -4.72 -45.68
C LEU A 157 14.57 -5.25 -45.52
N MET A 158 15.57 -4.44 -45.87
CA MET A 158 16.95 -4.78 -45.63
C MET A 158 17.29 -4.52 -44.16
N LEU A 159 17.72 -5.59 -43.47
CA LEU A 159 18.07 -5.54 -42.06
C LEU A 159 19.54 -5.99 -41.90
N GLY A 160 20.45 -5.05 -41.60
CA GLY A 160 21.88 -5.33 -41.73
C GLY A 160 22.27 -5.68 -43.15
N ASP A 161 22.85 -6.85 -43.38
CA ASP A 161 23.26 -7.36 -44.69
C ASP A 161 22.23 -8.28 -45.37
N GLY A 162 21.10 -8.59 -44.69
CA GLY A 162 20.08 -9.52 -45.18
C GLY A 162 18.74 -8.83 -45.49
N GLU A 163 17.99 -9.45 -46.37
CA GLU A 163 16.66 -9.00 -46.81
C GLU A 163 15.60 -9.95 -46.26
N LEU A 164 14.60 -9.41 -45.58
CA LEU A 164 13.47 -10.14 -44.96
C LEU A 164 12.14 -9.55 -45.39
N THR A 165 11.11 -10.39 -45.50
CA THR A 165 9.76 -9.95 -45.84
C THR A 165 8.98 -9.54 -44.62
N ILE A 166 8.32 -8.37 -44.65
CA ILE A 166 7.45 -7.85 -43.56
C ILE A 166 6.18 -8.68 -43.54
N SER A 167 6.06 -9.55 -42.51
CA SER A 167 4.90 -10.45 -42.36
C SER A 167 3.71 -9.76 -41.66
N GLY A 168 3.99 -8.74 -40.86
CA GLY A 168 2.93 -7.99 -40.18
C GLY A 168 3.43 -7.09 -39.04
N ARG A 169 2.50 -6.73 -38.17
CA ARG A 169 2.74 -5.81 -37.06
C ARG A 169 2.69 -6.50 -35.72
N ILE A 170 3.49 -6.00 -34.77
CA ILE A 170 3.49 -6.43 -33.39
C ILE A 170 2.35 -5.67 -32.68
N LEU A 171 1.29 -6.39 -32.24
CA LEU A 171 0.20 -5.82 -31.44
C LEU A 171 0.55 -5.80 -29.96
N GLU A 172 1.14 -6.89 -29.47
CA GLU A 172 1.49 -7.06 -28.07
C GLU A 172 2.76 -7.89 -27.93
N ASP A 173 3.76 -7.33 -27.24
CA ASP A 173 4.99 -8.01 -26.85
C ASP A 173 5.11 -7.87 -25.33
N PRO A 174 5.18 -8.98 -24.57
CA PRO A 174 5.22 -8.94 -23.12
C PRO A 174 6.35 -8.06 -22.57
N GLU A 175 7.52 -8.08 -23.20
CA GLU A 175 8.66 -7.27 -22.77
C GLU A 175 8.56 -5.78 -23.12
N LEU A 176 7.90 -5.42 -24.22
CA LEU A 176 7.72 -4.01 -24.62
C LEU A 176 6.76 -3.27 -23.69
N SER A 177 5.79 -3.97 -23.10
CA SER A 177 4.81 -3.39 -22.19
C SER A 177 5.46 -2.82 -20.92
N PHE A 178 6.69 -3.24 -20.59
CA PHE A 178 7.36 -2.87 -19.33
C PHE A 178 8.51 -1.87 -19.46
N ASN A 179 9.01 -1.63 -20.68
CA ASN A 179 10.07 -0.64 -20.88
C ASN A 179 9.66 0.43 -21.91
N PRO A 180 8.80 1.37 -21.54
CA PRO A 180 8.40 2.48 -22.42
C PRO A 180 9.58 3.38 -22.78
N PHE A 181 10.72 3.24 -22.09
CA PHE A 181 11.95 4.00 -22.34
C PHE A 181 12.89 3.35 -23.35
N SER A 182 12.51 2.26 -24.03
CA SER A 182 13.33 1.74 -25.11
C SER A 182 13.32 2.74 -26.28
N GLN A 183 14.45 3.41 -26.48
CA GLN A 183 14.60 4.49 -27.46
C GLN A 183 14.59 3.97 -28.92
N MET A 184 14.86 2.69 -29.11
CA MET A 184 14.92 2.06 -30.44
C MET A 184 13.63 1.29 -30.73
N PRO A 185 12.99 1.54 -31.88
CA PRO A 185 11.86 0.74 -32.33
C PRO A 185 12.24 -0.76 -32.43
N ALA A 186 11.33 -1.62 -32.01
CA ALA A 186 11.61 -3.05 -31.97
C ALA A 186 11.24 -3.74 -33.29
N VAL A 187 12.10 -4.65 -33.70
CA VAL A 187 11.92 -5.59 -34.81
C VAL A 187 12.04 -7.01 -34.26
N LEU A 188 11.11 -7.89 -34.64
CA LEU A 188 11.08 -9.25 -34.15
C LEU A 188 11.34 -10.22 -35.31
N ILE A 189 12.35 -11.11 -35.17
CA ILE A 189 12.77 -12.12 -36.15
C ILE A 189 12.96 -13.47 -35.47
N ASN A 190 13.16 -14.51 -36.27
CA ASN A 190 13.55 -15.81 -35.73
C ASN A 190 15.07 -15.89 -35.51
N ASN A 191 15.52 -16.64 -34.47
CA ASN A 191 16.94 -16.84 -34.19
C ASN A 191 17.72 -17.49 -35.35
N GLN A 192 17.07 -18.25 -36.24
CA GLN A 192 17.69 -18.88 -37.42
C GLN A 192 18.10 -17.85 -38.47
N ASP A 193 17.46 -16.68 -38.49
CA ASP A 193 17.70 -15.64 -39.50
C ASP A 193 18.86 -14.71 -39.12
N ILE A 194 19.43 -14.82 -37.90
CA ILE A 194 20.56 -13.97 -37.45
C ILE A 194 21.77 -14.10 -38.36
N ALA A 195 22.08 -15.34 -38.79
CA ALA A 195 23.23 -15.58 -39.65
C ALA A 195 23.04 -15.00 -41.08
N ALA A 196 21.79 -15.00 -41.57
CA ALA A 196 21.45 -14.47 -42.90
C ALA A 196 21.56 -12.94 -42.97
N ILE A 197 21.28 -12.25 -41.86
CA ILE A 197 21.31 -10.78 -41.78
C ILE A 197 22.67 -10.22 -41.35
N GLY A 198 23.69 -11.07 -41.17
CA GLY A 198 25.01 -10.59 -40.72
C GLY A 198 24.99 -9.84 -39.38
N GLY A 199 23.98 -10.11 -38.52
CA GLY A 199 23.66 -9.29 -37.34
C GLY A 199 24.70 -9.37 -36.21
N ILE A 200 25.63 -10.32 -36.27
CA ILE A 200 26.69 -10.51 -35.28
C ILE A 200 28.03 -10.24 -35.90
N GLN A 201 28.61 -9.08 -35.68
CA GLN A 201 29.96 -8.70 -36.12
C GLN A 201 30.88 -8.48 -34.92
N GLU A 202 32.19 -8.54 -35.09
CA GLU A 202 33.15 -8.20 -34.03
C GLU A 202 32.91 -6.75 -33.57
N GLY A 203 32.71 -6.57 -32.25
CA GLY A 203 32.36 -5.27 -31.67
C GLY A 203 30.88 -4.96 -31.54
N SER A 204 29.97 -5.84 -32.02
CA SER A 204 28.53 -5.67 -31.81
C SER A 204 28.17 -5.82 -30.33
N ARG A 205 27.36 -4.88 -29.79
CA ARG A 205 26.76 -5.00 -28.44
C ARG A 205 25.65 -6.04 -28.48
N LEU A 206 25.95 -7.23 -28.02
CA LEU A 206 24.98 -8.33 -27.93
C LEU A 206 24.45 -8.48 -26.50
N SER A 207 23.21 -8.86 -26.41
CA SER A 207 22.58 -9.25 -25.13
C SER A 207 21.82 -10.56 -25.37
N TYR A 208 22.27 -11.61 -24.70
CA TYR A 208 21.60 -12.90 -24.66
C TYR A 208 20.68 -12.97 -23.47
N ARG A 209 19.45 -13.43 -23.69
CA ARG A 209 18.48 -13.69 -22.64
C ARG A 209 18.01 -15.11 -22.71
N TYR A 210 18.33 -15.87 -21.67
CA TYR A 210 17.90 -17.25 -21.49
C TYR A 210 16.70 -17.27 -20.58
N TYR A 211 15.57 -17.69 -21.12
CA TYR A 211 14.30 -17.75 -20.42
C TYR A 211 14.11 -19.13 -19.84
N PHE A 212 13.65 -19.19 -18.60
CA PHE A 212 13.38 -20.43 -17.87
C PHE A 212 11.95 -20.42 -17.35
N SER A 213 11.22 -21.51 -17.60
CA SER A 213 9.88 -21.71 -17.04
C SER A 213 9.76 -23.09 -16.42
N GLY A 214 9.36 -23.12 -15.13
CA GLY A 214 9.29 -24.36 -14.36
C GLY A 214 8.77 -24.15 -12.95
N SER A 215 8.89 -25.17 -12.11
CA SER A 215 8.53 -25.04 -10.69
C SER A 215 9.55 -24.18 -9.95
N ASP A 216 9.09 -23.44 -8.92
CA ASP A 216 9.96 -22.56 -8.13
C ASP A 216 11.15 -23.31 -7.49
N SER A 217 10.97 -24.59 -7.13
CA SER A 217 12.05 -25.45 -6.63
C SER A 217 13.11 -25.77 -7.69
N ALA A 218 12.67 -26.09 -8.92
CA ALA A 218 13.59 -26.40 -10.03
C ALA A 218 14.37 -25.15 -10.46
N LEU A 219 13.74 -23.97 -10.46
CA LEU A 219 14.37 -22.69 -10.77
C LEU A 219 15.40 -22.30 -9.71
N ALA A 220 15.07 -22.50 -8.41
CA ALA A 220 16.00 -22.26 -7.31
C ALA A 220 17.22 -23.18 -7.39
N ASP A 221 17.06 -24.43 -7.81
CA ASP A 221 18.17 -25.36 -7.98
C ASP A 221 19.08 -24.96 -9.14
N ILE A 222 18.51 -24.47 -10.26
CA ILE A 222 19.31 -23.94 -11.38
C ILE A 222 20.08 -22.69 -10.94
N SER A 223 19.45 -21.78 -10.20
CA SER A 223 20.13 -20.56 -9.74
C SER A 223 21.30 -20.83 -8.81
N LYS A 224 21.26 -21.91 -8.03
CA LYS A 224 22.35 -22.33 -7.13
C LYS A 224 23.49 -23.05 -7.87
N GLN A 225 23.18 -23.80 -8.92
CA GLN A 225 24.17 -24.53 -9.72
C GLN A 225 24.99 -23.59 -10.62
N PHE A 226 24.43 -22.42 -10.92
CA PHE A 226 25.05 -21.48 -11.84
C PHE A 226 25.83 -20.39 -11.12
N SER A 227 27.15 -20.34 -11.28
CA SER A 227 27.99 -19.26 -10.79
C SER A 227 27.97 -18.08 -11.75
N LEU A 228 27.39 -16.94 -11.32
CA LEU A 228 27.31 -15.74 -12.14
C LEU A 228 28.69 -15.13 -12.37
N THR A 229 28.96 -14.74 -13.61
CA THR A 229 30.07 -13.84 -13.95
C THR A 229 29.60 -12.38 -13.87
N PRO A 230 30.51 -11.37 -13.78
CA PRO A 230 30.14 -9.95 -13.70
C PRO A 230 29.27 -9.46 -14.87
N SER A 231 29.35 -10.12 -16.02
CA SER A 231 28.54 -9.82 -17.21
C SER A 231 27.15 -10.46 -17.20
N GLN A 232 26.83 -11.22 -16.15
CA GLN A 232 25.62 -12.04 -16.04
C GLN A 232 24.78 -11.63 -14.84
N ARG A 233 23.48 -11.63 -15.00
CA ARG A 233 22.55 -11.41 -13.89
C ARG A 233 21.25 -12.18 -14.06
N TRP A 234 20.71 -12.66 -12.96
CA TRP A 234 19.35 -13.15 -12.92
C TRP A 234 18.37 -12.00 -12.87
N LEU A 235 17.32 -12.09 -13.68
CA LEU A 235 16.15 -11.22 -13.61
C LEU A 235 14.98 -12.07 -13.12
N THR A 236 14.34 -11.61 -12.08
CA THR A 236 13.16 -12.20 -11.46
C THR A 236 11.97 -11.27 -11.60
N GLU A 237 10.78 -11.73 -11.20
CA GLU A 237 9.57 -10.90 -11.18
C GLU A 237 9.74 -9.57 -10.43
N ASN A 238 10.63 -9.52 -9.42
CA ASN A 238 10.90 -8.30 -8.65
C ASN A 238 11.70 -7.25 -9.44
N ASP A 239 12.50 -7.69 -10.41
CA ASP A 239 13.31 -6.79 -11.24
C ASP A 239 12.50 -6.21 -12.43
N ALA A 240 11.35 -6.80 -12.73
CA ALA A 240 10.54 -6.43 -13.89
C ALA A 240 9.81 -5.08 -13.74
N GLY A 241 9.82 -4.43 -12.56
CA GLY A 241 9.07 -3.18 -12.40
C GLY A 241 9.51 -2.25 -11.28
N ARG A 242 9.66 -0.97 -11.61
CA ARG A 242 9.70 0.14 -10.64
C ARG A 242 8.40 0.30 -9.83
N SER A 243 7.37 -0.51 -10.12
CA SER A 243 6.10 -0.54 -9.41
C SER A 243 6.20 -1.20 -8.02
N GLY A 244 7.29 -1.90 -7.71
CA GLY A 244 7.50 -2.61 -6.45
C GLY A 244 7.40 -1.70 -5.23
N ASP A 245 8.05 -0.55 -5.24
CA ASP A 245 8.04 0.40 -4.12
C ASP A 245 6.64 0.96 -3.83
N PHE A 246 5.87 1.20 -4.89
CA PHE A 246 4.50 1.69 -4.77
C PHE A 246 3.58 0.65 -4.15
N ILE A 247 3.69 -0.59 -4.61
CA ILE A 247 2.91 -1.73 -4.13
C ILE A 247 3.27 -2.06 -2.68
N GLU A 248 4.55 -2.02 -2.33
CA GLU A 248 5.00 -2.25 -0.96
C GLU A 248 4.45 -1.17 -0.01
N ARG A 249 4.44 0.10 -0.40
CA ARG A 249 3.80 1.17 0.37
C ARG A 249 2.30 0.94 0.51
N ALA A 250 1.60 0.59 -0.57
CA ALA A 250 0.17 0.28 -0.52
C ALA A 250 -0.13 -0.90 0.43
N ARG A 251 0.70 -1.96 0.40
CA ARG A 251 0.63 -3.10 1.33
C ARG A 251 0.82 -2.67 2.78
N GLN A 252 1.81 -1.81 3.05
CA GLN A 252 2.05 -1.26 4.40
C GLN A 252 0.84 -0.48 4.92
N TYR A 253 0.20 0.35 4.08
CA TYR A 253 -1.02 1.09 4.44
C TYR A 253 -2.21 0.18 4.75
N LEU A 254 -2.45 -0.80 3.89
CA LEU A 254 -3.53 -1.76 4.09
C LEU A 254 -3.32 -2.57 5.37
N SER A 255 -2.10 -3.02 5.63
CA SER A 255 -1.75 -3.78 6.83
C SER A 255 -1.90 -2.93 8.10
N LEU A 256 -1.45 -1.67 8.09
CA LEU A 256 -1.62 -0.75 9.22
C LEU A 256 -3.11 -0.52 9.53
N THR A 257 -3.91 -0.23 8.50
CA THR A 257 -5.36 -0.03 8.66
C THR A 257 -6.04 -1.27 9.22
N LEU A 258 -5.67 -2.46 8.74
CA LEU A 258 -6.18 -3.73 9.27
C LEU A 258 -5.85 -3.89 10.75
N VAL A 259 -4.60 -3.63 11.16
CA VAL A 259 -4.19 -3.72 12.57
C VAL A 259 -5.08 -2.84 13.44
N LEU A 260 -5.34 -1.60 13.01
CA LEU A 260 -6.21 -0.67 13.74
C LEU A 260 -7.65 -1.20 13.85
N VAL A 261 -8.22 -1.74 12.77
CA VAL A 261 -9.58 -2.32 12.78
C VAL A 261 -9.65 -3.57 13.68
N VAL A 262 -8.66 -4.45 13.59
CA VAL A 262 -8.57 -5.66 14.45
C VAL A 262 -8.42 -5.27 15.91
N LEU A 263 -7.63 -4.23 16.22
CA LEU A 263 -7.50 -3.69 17.58
C LEU A 263 -8.83 -3.19 18.13
N MET A 264 -9.59 -2.41 17.36
CA MET A 264 -10.91 -1.93 17.74
C MET A 264 -11.89 -3.08 17.97
N ALA A 265 -11.92 -4.06 17.07
CA ALA A 265 -12.78 -5.23 17.20
C ALA A 265 -12.39 -6.09 18.40
N SER A 266 -11.08 -6.23 18.68
CA SER A 266 -10.58 -6.96 19.85
C SER A 266 -10.93 -6.27 21.16
N ALA A 267 -10.81 -4.94 21.23
CA ALA A 267 -11.25 -4.17 22.37
C ALA A 267 -12.76 -4.33 22.61
N THR A 268 -13.56 -4.31 21.53
CA THR A 268 -15.01 -4.58 21.59
C THR A 268 -15.28 -5.96 22.14
N LEU A 269 -14.55 -6.98 21.67
CA LEU A 269 -14.69 -8.36 22.13
C LEU A 269 -14.38 -8.48 23.63
N VAL A 270 -13.24 -7.94 24.09
CA VAL A 270 -12.84 -7.97 25.52
C VAL A 270 -13.88 -7.32 26.41
N LEU A 271 -14.37 -6.12 26.06
CA LEU A 271 -15.36 -5.39 26.85
C LEU A 271 -16.72 -6.11 26.85
N THR A 272 -17.12 -6.69 25.74
CA THR A 272 -18.38 -7.44 25.63
C THR A 272 -18.32 -8.73 26.45
N CYS A 273 -17.16 -9.42 26.44
CA CYS A 273 -16.95 -10.61 27.28
C CYS A 273 -16.94 -10.25 28.78
N GLN A 274 -16.35 -9.12 29.18
CA GLN A 274 -16.41 -8.62 30.55
C GLN A 274 -17.84 -8.31 30.96
N HIS A 275 -18.61 -7.65 30.10
CA HIS A 275 -20.03 -7.35 30.36
C HIS A 275 -20.84 -8.64 30.51
N TYR A 276 -20.64 -9.61 29.60
CA TYR A 276 -21.30 -10.92 29.70
C TYR A 276 -20.98 -11.59 31.04
N ALA A 277 -19.70 -11.65 31.42
CA ALA A 277 -19.29 -12.26 32.69
C ALA A 277 -19.91 -11.53 33.90
N SER A 278 -19.93 -10.20 33.92
CA SER A 278 -20.49 -9.41 35.03
C SER A 278 -22.01 -9.64 35.21
N THR A 279 -22.75 -9.76 34.10
CA THR A 279 -24.21 -9.99 34.16
C THR A 279 -24.55 -11.42 34.55
N ARG A 280 -23.62 -12.39 34.42
CA ARG A 280 -23.83 -13.78 34.75
C ARG A 280 -23.31 -14.24 36.12
N ILE A 281 -22.61 -13.37 36.83
CA ILE A 281 -22.08 -13.69 38.18
C ILE A 281 -23.19 -14.22 39.10
N THR A 282 -24.33 -13.52 39.19
CA THR A 282 -25.47 -13.91 40.01
C THR A 282 -26.07 -15.26 39.59
N SER A 283 -26.22 -15.51 38.29
CA SER A 283 -26.75 -16.79 37.79
C SER A 283 -25.83 -17.96 38.12
N VAL A 284 -24.51 -17.79 37.97
CA VAL A 284 -23.51 -18.81 38.28
C VAL A 284 -23.39 -19.06 39.77
N ALA A 285 -23.48 -18.01 40.58
CA ALA A 285 -23.46 -18.12 42.03
C ALA A 285 -24.70 -18.87 42.52
N MET A 286 -25.88 -18.62 41.93
CA MET A 286 -27.11 -19.35 42.24
C MET A 286 -27.03 -20.83 41.82
N MET A 287 -26.43 -21.17 40.66
CA MET A 287 -26.17 -22.55 40.26
C MET A 287 -25.22 -23.24 41.23
N LYS A 288 -24.19 -22.56 41.74
CA LYS A 288 -23.28 -23.10 42.75
C LYS A 288 -23.96 -23.34 44.10
N SER A 289 -24.84 -22.42 44.54
CA SER A 289 -25.62 -22.62 45.78
C SER A 289 -26.57 -23.83 45.68
N LEU A 290 -27.00 -24.15 44.44
CA LEU A 290 -27.80 -25.38 44.16
C LEU A 290 -26.93 -26.64 43.93
N GLY A 291 -25.60 -26.58 44.20
CA GLY A 291 -24.70 -27.75 44.14
C GLY A 291 -24.02 -28.00 42.81
N ALA A 292 -24.05 -27.06 41.84
CA ALA A 292 -23.37 -27.19 40.57
C ALA A 292 -21.85 -27.29 40.76
N SER A 293 -21.24 -28.38 40.28
CA SER A 293 -19.79 -28.56 40.31
C SER A 293 -19.04 -27.64 39.35
N ARG A 294 -17.74 -27.34 39.67
CA ARG A 294 -16.90 -26.54 38.77
C ARG A 294 -16.78 -27.18 37.38
N ARG A 295 -16.73 -28.53 37.28
CA ARG A 295 -16.66 -29.25 36.00
C ARG A 295 -17.93 -29.06 35.15
N PHE A 296 -19.10 -29.04 35.78
CA PHE A 296 -20.37 -28.79 35.12
C PHE A 296 -20.42 -27.35 34.55
N LEU A 297 -20.00 -26.36 35.35
CA LEU A 297 -19.97 -24.95 34.91
C LEU A 297 -19.00 -24.74 33.75
N TRP A 298 -17.81 -25.36 33.80
CA TRP A 298 -16.86 -25.29 32.67
C TRP A 298 -17.42 -25.94 31.40
N ARG A 299 -18.02 -27.14 31.49
CA ARG A 299 -18.64 -27.79 30.34
C ARG A 299 -19.75 -26.93 29.73
N TRP A 300 -20.61 -26.36 30.57
CA TRP A 300 -21.68 -25.47 30.14
C TRP A 300 -21.13 -24.23 29.41
N LEU A 301 -20.14 -23.54 29.98
CA LEU A 301 -19.53 -22.38 29.36
C LEU A 301 -18.80 -22.71 28.06
N LEU A 302 -18.02 -23.79 28.03
CA LEU A 302 -17.32 -24.24 26.82
C LEU A 302 -18.29 -24.55 25.66
N GLN A 303 -19.43 -25.18 25.98
CA GLN A 303 -20.47 -25.44 24.97
C GLN A 303 -21.07 -24.14 24.42
N GLN A 304 -21.30 -23.13 25.27
CA GLN A 304 -21.78 -21.83 24.83
C GLN A 304 -20.74 -21.13 23.95
N ILE A 305 -19.48 -21.15 24.34
CA ILE A 305 -18.38 -20.62 23.53
C ILE A 305 -18.30 -21.33 22.19
N ALA A 306 -18.40 -22.65 22.15
CA ALA A 306 -18.36 -23.43 20.92
C ALA A 306 -19.50 -23.03 19.96
N VAL A 307 -20.70 -22.81 20.47
CA VAL A 307 -21.85 -22.35 19.67
C VAL A 307 -21.59 -20.91 19.14
N VAL A 308 -21.13 -20.00 20.01
CA VAL A 308 -20.80 -18.62 19.60
C VAL A 308 -19.73 -18.62 18.52
N PHE A 309 -18.69 -19.43 18.69
CA PHE A 309 -17.59 -19.58 17.72
C PHE A 309 -18.10 -20.15 16.39
N SER A 310 -18.89 -21.21 16.41
CA SER A 310 -19.44 -21.83 15.19
C SER A 310 -20.30 -20.83 14.40
N VAL A 311 -21.16 -20.09 15.10
CA VAL A 311 -21.99 -19.05 14.47
C VAL A 311 -21.12 -17.89 13.97
N ALA A 312 -20.14 -17.45 14.76
CA ALA A 312 -19.23 -16.37 14.38
C ALA A 312 -18.35 -16.72 13.19
N ILE A 313 -17.88 -17.97 13.09
CA ILE A 313 -17.15 -18.48 11.92
C ILE A 313 -18.06 -18.46 10.69
N GLY A 314 -19.27 -19.03 10.79
CA GLY A 314 -20.20 -19.05 9.65
C GLY A 314 -20.56 -17.66 9.15
N VAL A 315 -20.98 -16.75 10.05
CA VAL A 315 -21.32 -15.37 9.72
C VAL A 315 -20.09 -14.59 9.29
N GLY A 316 -18.95 -14.76 9.99
CA GLY A 316 -17.70 -14.08 9.70
C GLY A 316 -17.13 -14.44 8.33
N LEU A 317 -17.14 -15.72 7.95
CA LEU A 317 -16.69 -16.13 6.61
C LEU A 317 -17.65 -15.65 5.52
N LEU A 318 -18.96 -15.73 5.72
CA LEU A 318 -19.94 -15.19 4.75
C LEU A 318 -19.75 -13.69 4.54
N LEU A 319 -19.62 -12.92 5.61
CA LEU A 319 -19.32 -11.49 5.54
C LEU A 319 -17.93 -11.25 4.94
N GLY A 320 -16.95 -12.09 5.24
CA GLY A 320 -15.60 -12.01 4.73
C GLY A 320 -15.52 -12.24 3.22
N PHE A 321 -16.23 -13.25 2.70
CA PHE A 321 -16.36 -13.47 1.25
C PHE A 321 -17.09 -12.32 0.55
N TRP A 322 -18.18 -11.81 1.14
CA TRP A 322 -18.88 -10.65 0.61
C TRP A 322 -17.99 -9.40 0.60
N LEU A 323 -17.22 -9.20 1.66
CA LEU A 323 -16.28 -8.09 1.79
C LEU A 323 -15.11 -8.22 0.80
N GLU A 324 -14.55 -9.43 0.63
CA GLU A 324 -13.53 -9.72 -0.40
C GLU A 324 -14.07 -9.41 -1.80
N TRP A 325 -15.29 -9.82 -2.09
CA TRP A 325 -15.95 -9.49 -3.36
C TRP A 325 -16.10 -7.98 -3.55
N LEU A 326 -16.49 -7.25 -2.51
CA LEU A 326 -16.61 -5.79 -2.54
C LEU A 326 -15.24 -5.11 -2.76
N LEU A 327 -14.20 -5.60 -2.10
CA LEU A 327 -12.82 -5.08 -2.26
C LEU A 327 -12.25 -5.38 -3.65
N ARG A 328 -12.61 -6.50 -4.23
CA ARG A 328 -12.17 -6.95 -5.54
C ARG A 328 -12.85 -6.24 -6.72
N TYR A 329 -14.02 -5.69 -6.51
CA TYR A 329 -14.85 -5.13 -7.59
C TYR A 329 -14.11 -4.16 -8.53
N PRO A 330 -13.31 -3.19 -8.05
CA PRO A 330 -12.56 -2.31 -8.95
C PRO A 330 -11.41 -3.02 -9.67
N LEU A 331 -10.85 -4.08 -9.08
CA LEU A 331 -9.74 -4.83 -9.64
C LEU A 331 -10.16 -5.61 -10.89
N GLN A 332 -11.38 -6.15 -10.90
CA GLN A 332 -11.93 -6.86 -12.04
C GLN A 332 -12.11 -6.00 -13.30
N GLN A 333 -12.29 -4.69 -13.11
CA GLN A 333 -12.46 -3.76 -14.24
C GLN A 333 -11.11 -3.40 -14.90
N LEU A 334 -10.00 -3.55 -14.18
CA LEU A 334 -8.66 -3.19 -14.63
C LEU A 334 -7.88 -4.37 -15.23
N LEU A 335 -8.29 -5.60 -14.92
CA LEU A 335 -7.61 -6.82 -15.33
C LEU A 335 -8.57 -7.68 -16.14
N PRO A 336 -8.32 -7.83 -17.45
CA PRO A 336 -9.15 -8.65 -18.31
C PRO A 336 -9.04 -10.16 -18.03
N ASP A 337 -7.95 -10.60 -17.39
CA ASP A 337 -7.65 -12.01 -17.15
C ASP A 337 -8.24 -12.57 -15.86
N GLN A 338 -8.36 -13.89 -15.80
CA GLN A 338 -8.91 -14.61 -14.65
C GLN A 338 -8.04 -14.36 -13.41
N LEU A 339 -8.69 -13.84 -12.36
CA LEU A 339 -8.05 -13.60 -11.08
C LEU A 339 -7.55 -14.91 -10.46
N PRO A 340 -6.35 -14.92 -9.84
CA PRO A 340 -5.82 -16.08 -9.14
C PRO A 340 -6.81 -16.60 -8.10
N SER A 341 -6.86 -17.92 -7.91
CA SER A 341 -7.69 -18.55 -6.89
C SER A 341 -7.26 -18.12 -5.49
N ILE A 342 -8.23 -17.97 -4.58
CA ILE A 342 -7.95 -17.77 -3.16
C ILE A 342 -7.39 -19.09 -2.63
N GLY A 343 -6.13 -19.11 -2.19
CA GLY A 343 -5.55 -20.26 -1.51
C GLY A 343 -6.25 -20.54 -0.16
N PHE A 344 -5.92 -21.65 0.49
CA PHE A 344 -6.43 -21.95 1.83
C PHE A 344 -5.80 -21.09 2.93
N ALA A 345 -4.67 -20.43 2.68
CA ALA A 345 -3.92 -19.62 3.65
C ALA A 345 -4.77 -18.51 4.30
N PRO A 346 -5.54 -17.67 3.58
CA PRO A 346 -6.36 -16.62 4.18
C PRO A 346 -7.41 -17.15 5.16
N LEU A 347 -8.01 -18.31 4.86
CA LEU A 347 -8.99 -18.95 5.73
C LEU A 347 -8.33 -19.43 7.02
N VAL A 348 -7.21 -20.13 6.93
CA VAL A 348 -6.48 -20.64 8.10
C VAL A 348 -5.97 -19.48 8.97
N ILE A 349 -5.38 -18.44 8.38
CA ILE A 349 -4.87 -17.27 9.08
C ILE A 349 -5.99 -16.56 9.84
N SER A 350 -7.16 -16.33 9.20
CA SER A 350 -8.28 -15.64 9.85
C SER A 350 -8.85 -16.42 11.03
N LEU A 351 -8.95 -17.74 10.93
CA LEU A 351 -9.44 -18.59 12.01
C LEU A 351 -8.44 -18.69 13.15
N LEU A 352 -7.14 -18.86 12.86
CA LEU A 352 -6.09 -18.91 13.87
C LEU A 352 -5.98 -17.60 14.64
N LEU A 353 -6.00 -16.46 13.93
CA LEU A 353 -5.93 -15.15 14.57
C LEU A 353 -7.16 -14.87 15.43
N ALA A 354 -8.37 -15.19 14.94
CA ALA A 354 -9.60 -15.07 15.72
C ALA A 354 -9.58 -15.94 16.96
N LEU A 355 -9.09 -17.19 16.86
CA LEU A 355 -8.91 -18.09 17.99
C LEU A 355 -7.90 -17.53 19.01
N PHE A 356 -6.75 -17.06 18.54
CA PHE A 356 -5.69 -16.50 19.36
C PHE A 356 -6.14 -15.27 20.15
N ILE A 357 -6.92 -14.37 19.53
CA ILE A 357 -7.49 -13.18 20.19
C ILE A 357 -8.59 -13.56 21.18
N SER A 358 -9.46 -14.51 20.80
CA SER A 358 -10.66 -14.84 21.59
C SER A 358 -10.37 -15.72 22.80
N LEU A 359 -9.33 -16.57 22.76
CA LEU A 359 -8.96 -17.41 23.89
C LEU A 359 -8.71 -16.60 25.18
N PRO A 360 -7.85 -15.58 25.21
CA PRO A 360 -7.68 -14.76 26.41
C PRO A 360 -8.87 -13.83 26.67
N ALA A 361 -9.51 -13.28 25.63
CA ALA A 361 -10.65 -12.38 25.77
C ALA A 361 -11.86 -13.02 26.44
N LEU A 362 -12.12 -14.29 26.17
CA LEU A 362 -13.17 -15.11 26.79
C LEU A 362 -12.66 -15.85 28.04
N GLY A 363 -11.47 -16.44 27.97
CA GLY A 363 -10.95 -17.33 28.99
C GLY A 363 -10.79 -16.67 30.36
N ILE A 364 -10.24 -15.46 30.42
CA ILE A 364 -9.99 -14.77 31.69
C ILE A 364 -11.29 -14.30 32.38
N PRO A 365 -12.25 -13.62 31.71
CA PRO A 365 -13.52 -13.26 32.34
C PRO A 365 -14.32 -14.50 32.80
N LEU A 366 -14.30 -15.58 32.00
CA LEU A 366 -15.03 -16.80 32.33
C LEU A 366 -14.37 -17.60 33.44
N SER A 367 -13.06 -17.63 33.55
CA SER A 367 -12.36 -18.26 34.68
C SER A 367 -12.68 -17.54 36.00
N ARG A 368 -12.76 -16.20 35.96
CA ARG A 368 -13.21 -15.39 37.13
C ARG A 368 -14.66 -15.71 37.49
N LEU A 369 -15.52 -15.91 36.49
CA LEU A 369 -16.92 -16.27 36.69
C LEU A 369 -17.06 -17.64 37.35
N VAL A 370 -16.30 -18.65 36.89
CA VAL A 370 -16.30 -19.99 37.48
C VAL A 370 -15.70 -19.99 38.89
N ASN A 371 -14.73 -19.12 39.17
CA ASN A 371 -14.09 -19.05 40.50
C ASN A 371 -14.82 -18.13 41.50
N ALA A 372 -15.85 -17.37 41.07
CA ALA A 372 -16.63 -16.53 41.96
C ALA A 372 -17.26 -17.37 43.09
N SER A 373 -17.23 -16.91 44.36
CA SER A 373 -17.81 -17.61 45.49
C SER A 373 -19.35 -17.38 45.54
N ALA A 374 -20.08 -18.39 46.00
CA ALA A 374 -21.54 -18.29 46.22
C ALA A 374 -21.89 -17.19 47.25
N MET A 375 -21.01 -16.93 48.22
CA MET A 375 -21.17 -15.91 49.27
C MET A 375 -21.19 -14.48 48.69
N ASN A 376 -20.52 -14.21 47.56
CA ASN A 376 -20.51 -12.85 46.95
C ASN A 376 -21.88 -12.40 46.44
N THR A 377 -22.87 -13.30 46.33
CA THR A 377 -24.27 -12.93 46.00
C THR A 377 -25.08 -12.47 47.18
N VAL A 378 -24.75 -12.94 48.38
CA VAL A 378 -25.45 -12.57 49.62
C VAL A 378 -24.90 -11.28 50.19
N GLN A 379 -23.61 -11.03 50.04
CA GLN A 379 -22.95 -9.79 50.46
C GLN A 379 -22.83 -8.80 49.27
N ALA A 380 -23.92 -8.22 48.82
CA ALA A 380 -23.98 -7.25 47.73
C ALA A 380 -23.19 -5.94 47.97
N THR A 381 -22.42 -5.84 49.06
CA THR A 381 -21.78 -4.61 49.51
C THR A 381 -20.31 -4.42 49.26
N GLN A 382 -19.59 -5.45 48.78
CA GLN A 382 -18.18 -5.29 48.46
C GLN A 382 -17.80 -5.86 47.08
N THR A 383 -17.91 -5.04 46.06
CA THR A 383 -17.11 -5.28 44.85
C THR A 383 -15.66 -5.19 45.27
N PRO A 384 -14.85 -6.28 45.09
CA PRO A 384 -13.43 -6.18 45.33
C PRO A 384 -12.89 -5.06 44.42
N THR A 385 -12.33 -4.01 45.02
CA THR A 385 -11.54 -3.01 44.33
C THR A 385 -10.37 -3.73 43.71
N SER A 386 -10.54 -4.21 42.49
CA SER A 386 -9.50 -4.87 41.73
C SER A 386 -8.40 -3.84 41.51
N LYS A 387 -7.31 -3.98 42.26
CA LYS A 387 -6.02 -3.40 41.94
C LYS A 387 -5.73 -3.76 40.51
N PHE A 388 -5.46 -2.75 39.69
CA PHE A 388 -5.09 -2.79 38.28
C PHE A 388 -5.57 -4.05 37.54
N SER A 389 -6.74 -3.96 36.94
CA SER A 389 -7.40 -5.14 36.33
C SER A 389 -6.48 -5.73 35.25
N ALA A 390 -5.97 -6.95 35.46
CA ALA A 390 -5.18 -7.73 34.48
C ALA A 390 -5.89 -7.88 33.12
N THR A 391 -7.13 -7.41 33.01
CA THR A 391 -7.90 -7.36 31.77
C THR A 391 -7.33 -6.41 30.74
N TRP A 392 -6.55 -5.40 31.12
CA TRP A 392 -5.82 -4.55 30.17
C TRP A 392 -4.65 -5.29 29.50
N LEU A 393 -4.07 -6.30 30.18
CA LEU A 393 -3.08 -7.20 29.57
C LEU A 393 -3.68 -8.02 28.40
N LEU A 394 -5.00 -8.17 28.35
CA LEU A 394 -5.66 -8.84 27.22
C LEU A 394 -5.57 -8.06 25.91
N LEU A 395 -5.37 -6.75 25.97
CA LEU A 395 -5.12 -5.94 24.76
C LEU A 395 -3.72 -6.19 24.17
N ILE A 396 -2.80 -6.78 24.94
CA ILE A 396 -1.47 -7.14 24.46
C ILE A 396 -1.54 -8.29 23.44
N PHE A 397 -2.49 -9.23 23.60
CA PHE A 397 -2.61 -10.38 22.69
C PHE A 397 -2.93 -10.01 21.22
N PRO A 398 -3.91 -9.14 20.89
CA PRO A 398 -4.11 -8.71 19.51
C PRO A 398 -2.91 -7.96 18.94
N VAL A 399 -2.15 -7.24 19.78
CA VAL A 399 -0.91 -6.58 19.41
C VAL A 399 0.15 -7.62 19.02
N PHE A 400 0.37 -8.64 19.85
CA PHE A 400 1.30 -9.73 19.53
C PHE A 400 0.89 -10.50 18.27
N ALA A 401 -0.39 -10.78 18.10
CA ALA A 401 -0.91 -11.46 16.92
C ALA A 401 -0.71 -10.63 15.64
N ALA A 402 -0.92 -9.33 15.72
CA ALA A 402 -0.67 -8.41 14.62
C ALA A 402 0.81 -8.35 14.24
N ILE A 403 1.71 -8.32 15.23
CA ILE A 403 3.16 -8.31 15.03
C ILE A 403 3.65 -9.61 14.38
N TRP A 404 3.16 -10.74 14.87
CA TRP A 404 3.54 -12.05 14.34
C TRP A 404 3.16 -12.20 12.86
N TRP A 405 2.05 -11.57 12.45
CA TRP A 405 1.58 -11.62 11.07
C TRP A 405 2.29 -10.63 10.12
N ILE A 406 2.57 -9.41 10.59
CA ILE A 406 3.13 -8.32 9.74
C ILE A 406 4.65 -8.41 9.60
N GLY A 407 5.29 -9.28 10.40
CA GLY A 407 6.73 -9.41 10.44
C GLY A 407 7.43 -8.33 11.30
N SER A 408 8.76 -8.35 11.32
CA SER A 408 9.60 -7.51 12.19
C SER A 408 9.75 -6.05 11.73
N ASN A 409 8.73 -5.46 11.13
CA ASN A 409 8.81 -4.09 10.64
C ASN A 409 8.86 -3.10 11.83
N VAL A 410 9.98 -2.40 12.00
CA VAL A 410 10.24 -1.45 13.09
C VAL A 410 9.13 -0.38 13.19
N PHE A 411 8.55 0.03 12.06
CA PHE A 411 7.47 1.01 12.01
C PHE A 411 6.19 0.55 12.72
N VAL A 412 5.84 -0.73 12.62
CA VAL A 412 4.66 -1.29 13.31
C VAL A 412 4.87 -1.27 14.83
N TRP A 413 6.07 -1.62 15.29
CA TRP A 413 6.43 -1.55 16.70
C TRP A 413 6.40 -0.13 17.25
N LEU A 414 6.99 0.82 16.51
CA LEU A 414 7.00 2.24 16.89
C LEU A 414 5.57 2.79 16.98
N THR A 415 4.70 2.43 16.02
CA THR A 415 3.29 2.85 15.99
C THR A 415 2.51 2.29 17.16
N LEU A 416 2.68 1.01 17.47
CA LEU A 416 1.99 0.34 18.58
C LEU A 416 2.45 0.87 19.93
N LEU A 417 3.75 1.05 20.12
CA LEU A 417 4.33 1.61 21.35
C LEU A 417 3.88 3.07 21.54
N GLY A 418 3.93 3.86 20.46
CA GLY A 418 3.44 5.23 20.44
C GLY A 418 1.96 5.33 20.80
N MET A 419 1.14 4.42 20.29
CA MET A 419 -0.29 4.36 20.57
C MET A 419 -0.58 3.98 22.04
N VAL A 420 0.16 3.03 22.61
CA VAL A 420 0.03 2.66 24.04
C VAL A 420 0.46 3.82 24.91
N ALA A 421 1.59 4.47 24.63
CA ALA A 421 2.07 5.63 25.37
C ALA A 421 1.06 6.79 25.30
N LEU A 422 0.48 7.02 24.12
CA LEU A 422 -0.55 8.03 23.92
C LEU A 422 -1.83 7.71 24.69
N LEU A 423 -2.27 6.46 24.72
CA LEU A 423 -3.44 6.07 25.52
C LEU A 423 -3.25 6.36 27.02
N VAL A 424 -2.07 6.09 27.55
CA VAL A 424 -1.72 6.43 28.94
C VAL A 424 -1.74 7.93 29.15
N LEU A 425 -1.14 8.70 28.23
CA LEU A 425 -1.14 10.16 28.27
C LEU A 425 -2.56 10.73 28.21
N LEU A 426 -3.40 10.22 27.29
CA LEU A 426 -4.79 10.65 27.14
C LEU A 426 -5.64 10.32 28.36
N ALA A 427 -5.40 9.19 29.03
CA ALA A 427 -6.05 8.87 30.29
C ALA A 427 -5.66 9.87 31.40
N LEU A 428 -4.38 10.25 31.48
CA LEU A 428 -3.90 11.27 32.43
C LEU A 428 -4.50 12.65 32.13
N VAL A 429 -4.50 13.05 30.86
CA VAL A 429 -5.14 14.31 30.41
C VAL A 429 -6.65 14.31 30.73
N GLY A 430 -7.32 13.17 30.51
CA GLY A 430 -8.73 13.00 30.87
C GLY A 430 -9.01 13.21 32.37
N ILE A 431 -8.17 12.66 33.24
CA ILE A 431 -8.26 12.85 34.69
C ILE A 431 -8.04 14.33 35.05
N ALA A 432 -7.04 14.98 34.43
CA ALA A 432 -6.76 16.40 34.66
C ALA A 432 -7.91 17.28 34.16
N ALA A 433 -8.49 16.98 32.99
CA ALA A 433 -9.66 17.71 32.44
C ALA A 433 -10.89 17.61 33.37
N ILE A 434 -11.18 16.42 33.90
CA ILE A 434 -12.25 16.24 34.90
C ILE A 434 -11.98 17.07 36.15
N ALA A 435 -10.73 17.17 36.59
CA ALA A 435 -10.35 18.01 37.76
C ALA A 435 -10.52 19.50 37.45
N LEU A 436 -10.23 19.94 36.22
CA LEU A 436 -10.40 21.34 35.80
C LEU A 436 -11.87 21.74 35.70
N LEU A 437 -12.74 20.87 35.20
CA LEU A 437 -14.19 21.11 35.11
C LEU A 437 -14.86 21.39 36.44
N LYS A 438 -14.26 21.02 37.60
CA LYS A 438 -14.77 21.35 38.92
C LYS A 438 -14.81 22.84 39.21
N LYS A 439 -13.98 23.63 38.55
CA LYS A 439 -13.94 25.10 38.74
C LYS A 439 -15.13 25.81 38.08
N ILE A 440 -15.85 25.10 37.18
CA ILE A 440 -16.95 25.69 36.42
C ILE A 440 -18.29 25.38 37.14
N LYS A 441 -19.06 26.39 37.49
CA LYS A 441 -20.36 26.24 38.16
C LYS A 441 -21.49 26.42 37.14
N PHE A 442 -22.15 25.34 36.76
CA PHE A 442 -23.41 25.31 36.02
C PHE A 442 -24.50 24.70 36.88
N GLY A 443 -25.75 24.88 36.57
CA GLY A 443 -26.95 24.49 37.33
C GLY A 443 -26.94 23.15 38.09
N SER A 444 -27.93 22.86 38.87
CA SER A 444 -27.98 21.73 39.83
C SER A 444 -27.80 20.34 39.20
N ALA A 445 -28.26 20.10 37.95
CA ALA A 445 -28.08 18.83 37.24
C ALA A 445 -26.63 18.62 36.87
N TYR A 446 -25.90 19.67 36.42
CA TYR A 446 -24.48 19.63 36.13
C TYR A 446 -23.63 19.37 37.36
N ALA A 447 -23.93 20.09 38.49
CA ALA A 447 -23.22 19.89 39.75
C ALA A 447 -23.35 18.44 40.26
N LEU A 448 -24.51 17.82 40.14
CA LEU A 448 -24.75 16.42 40.49
C LEU A 448 -23.99 15.46 39.56
N ALA A 449 -24.01 15.70 38.25
CA ALA A 449 -23.27 14.90 37.27
C ALA A 449 -21.76 14.95 37.54
N LEU A 450 -21.21 16.15 37.78
CA LEU A 450 -19.79 16.36 38.04
C LEU A 450 -19.32 15.80 39.39
N SER A 451 -20.14 15.97 40.47
CA SER A 451 -19.82 15.38 41.77
C SER A 451 -19.73 13.86 41.71
N ARG A 452 -20.55 13.25 40.87
CA ARG A 452 -20.60 11.83 40.67
C ARG A 452 -19.42 11.32 39.84
N VAL A 453 -19.09 11.97 38.70
CA VAL A 453 -17.90 11.71 37.91
C VAL A 453 -16.66 11.71 38.81
N ASN A 454 -16.59 12.62 39.76
CA ASN A 454 -15.51 12.73 40.72
C ASN A 454 -15.52 11.65 41.82
N ARG A 455 -16.68 11.16 42.26
CA ARG A 455 -16.79 10.10 43.26
C ARG A 455 -16.32 8.74 42.70
N SER A 456 -16.55 8.50 41.43
CA SER A 456 -16.17 7.25 40.75
C SER A 456 -15.01 7.46 39.75
N LYS A 457 -13.97 8.24 40.14
CA LYS A 457 -12.85 8.67 39.27
C LYS A 457 -12.27 7.55 38.40
N ALA A 458 -11.97 6.38 38.99
CA ALA A 458 -11.34 5.26 38.27
C ALA A 458 -12.27 4.67 37.18
N LYS A 459 -13.57 4.50 37.49
CA LYS A 459 -14.53 3.97 36.50
C LYS A 459 -14.78 4.96 35.36
N THR A 460 -14.94 6.24 35.71
CA THR A 460 -15.13 7.30 34.70
C THR A 460 -13.90 7.50 33.85
N ALA A 461 -12.69 7.42 34.43
CA ALA A 461 -11.44 7.50 33.67
C ALA A 461 -11.28 6.32 32.69
N THR A 462 -11.61 5.09 33.11
CA THR A 462 -11.58 3.95 32.19
C THR A 462 -12.61 4.05 31.07
N GLN A 463 -13.82 4.55 31.38
CA GLN A 463 -14.86 4.79 30.39
C GLN A 463 -14.46 5.90 29.40
N LEU A 464 -13.90 7.00 29.90
CA LEU A 464 -13.39 8.10 29.10
C LEU A 464 -12.26 7.64 28.21
N ALA A 465 -11.25 6.91 28.75
CA ALA A 465 -10.13 6.38 28.00
C ALA A 465 -10.59 5.45 26.88
N ALA A 466 -11.51 4.54 27.14
CA ALA A 466 -12.01 3.60 26.14
C ALA A 466 -12.81 4.31 25.03
N LEU A 467 -13.62 5.32 25.38
CA LEU A 467 -14.36 6.13 24.41
C LEU A 467 -13.40 6.99 23.57
N THR A 468 -12.43 7.62 24.22
CA THR A 468 -11.38 8.40 23.56
C THR A 468 -10.57 7.53 22.59
N CYS A 469 -10.14 6.33 23.02
CA CYS A 469 -9.42 5.39 22.18
C CYS A 469 -10.22 4.99 20.93
N SER A 470 -11.50 4.67 21.10
CA SER A 470 -12.38 4.31 20.00
C SER A 470 -12.53 5.44 18.97
N LEU A 471 -12.79 6.66 19.45
CA LEU A 471 -12.93 7.84 18.60
C LEU A 471 -11.61 8.23 17.94
N MET A 472 -10.49 8.11 18.65
CA MET A 472 -9.15 8.39 18.14
C MET A 472 -8.78 7.41 17.01
N LEU A 473 -8.97 6.10 17.21
CA LEU A 473 -8.69 5.10 16.17
C LEU A 473 -9.55 5.32 14.93
N LEU A 474 -10.84 5.63 15.12
CA LEU A 474 -11.74 5.97 14.03
C LEU A 474 -11.27 7.21 13.26
N ALA A 475 -10.81 8.24 13.99
CA ALA A 475 -10.27 9.45 13.40
C ALA A 475 -8.95 9.19 12.65
N VAL A 476 -8.03 8.40 13.24
CA VAL A 476 -6.75 8.04 12.60
C VAL A 476 -6.98 7.30 11.29
N ILE A 477 -7.90 6.34 11.25
CA ILE A 477 -8.24 5.62 10.00
C ILE A 477 -8.79 6.60 8.94
N GLY A 478 -9.70 7.49 9.34
CA GLY A 478 -10.30 8.48 8.44
C GLY A 478 -9.32 9.51 7.91
N LEU A 479 -8.45 10.05 8.79
CA LEU A 479 -7.43 11.02 8.42
C LEU A 479 -6.36 10.39 7.54
N LEU A 480 -5.81 9.24 7.94
CA LEU A 480 -4.79 8.55 7.18
C LEU A 480 -5.26 8.26 5.75
N ARG A 481 -6.52 7.79 5.61
CA ARG A 481 -7.13 7.62 4.29
C ARG A 481 -7.13 8.93 3.49
N ASN A 482 -7.56 10.03 4.08
CA ASN A 482 -7.68 11.31 3.38
C ASN A 482 -6.31 11.88 2.99
N GLU A 483 -5.32 11.80 3.88
CA GLU A 483 -3.94 12.24 3.60
C GLU A 483 -3.32 11.46 2.44
N LEU A 484 -3.45 10.14 2.46
CA LEU A 484 -2.94 9.29 1.39
C LEU A 484 -3.61 9.56 0.05
N LEU A 485 -4.94 9.79 0.07
CA LEU A 485 -5.68 10.15 -1.13
C LEU A 485 -5.29 11.53 -1.66
N ALA A 486 -5.02 12.48 -0.78
CA ALA A 486 -4.55 13.82 -1.15
C ALA A 486 -3.14 13.75 -1.75
N ASP A 487 -2.21 13.04 -1.11
CA ASP A 487 -0.85 12.84 -1.63
C ASP A 487 -0.87 12.20 -3.02
N TRP A 488 -1.67 11.15 -3.21
CA TRP A 488 -1.76 10.47 -4.50
C TRP A 488 -2.36 11.34 -5.61
N LYS A 489 -3.38 12.13 -5.30
CA LYS A 489 -3.95 13.11 -6.26
C LYS A 489 -2.94 14.17 -6.64
N ASN A 490 -2.11 14.59 -5.70
CA ASN A 490 -1.07 15.60 -5.94
C ASN A 490 0.14 15.02 -6.69
N THR A 491 0.39 13.71 -6.57
CA THR A 491 1.49 13.02 -7.28
C THR A 491 1.29 12.98 -8.80
N LEU A 492 0.04 12.90 -9.26
CA LEU A 492 -0.32 12.92 -10.68
C LEU A 492 -1.38 13.98 -10.92
N PRO A 493 -0.98 15.26 -11.01
CA PRO A 493 -1.91 16.35 -11.34
C PRO A 493 -2.62 16.08 -12.67
N ALA A 494 -3.87 16.52 -12.76
CA ALA A 494 -4.66 16.30 -13.97
C ALA A 494 -4.07 17.01 -15.21
N ASP A 495 -3.21 18.00 -15.02
CA ASP A 495 -2.51 18.79 -16.03
C ASP A 495 -1.05 18.36 -16.26
N ALA A 496 -0.58 17.28 -15.58
CA ALA A 496 0.79 16.79 -15.76
C ALA A 496 1.07 16.40 -17.23
N PRO A 497 2.29 16.66 -17.74
CA PRO A 497 2.72 16.16 -19.04
C PRO A 497 2.63 14.64 -19.12
N ASN A 498 2.17 14.14 -20.25
CA ASN A 498 2.04 12.69 -20.47
C ASN A 498 2.85 12.18 -21.66
N VAL A 499 3.53 13.09 -22.37
CA VAL A 499 4.41 12.79 -23.50
C VAL A 499 5.73 13.51 -23.32
N PHE A 500 6.84 12.83 -23.61
CA PHE A 500 8.18 13.42 -23.62
C PHE A 500 8.81 13.24 -24.99
N ALA A 501 9.31 14.32 -25.57
CA ALA A 501 10.12 14.29 -26.76
C ALA A 501 11.59 14.49 -26.36
N ILE A 502 12.44 13.57 -26.77
CA ILE A 502 13.87 13.50 -26.43
C ILE A 502 14.69 13.45 -27.71
N ASN A 503 15.94 13.84 -27.66
CA ASN A 503 16.86 13.88 -28.82
C ASN A 503 16.42 14.84 -29.94
N ILE A 504 15.77 15.94 -29.62
CA ILE A 504 15.49 17.00 -30.57
C ILE A 504 16.83 17.68 -30.92
N SER A 505 17.20 17.76 -32.20
CA SER A 505 18.42 18.43 -32.60
C SER A 505 18.32 19.94 -32.38
N PRO A 506 19.45 20.66 -32.13
CA PRO A 506 19.43 22.11 -31.99
C PRO A 506 18.80 22.83 -33.18
N GLU A 507 18.98 22.30 -34.37
CA GLU A 507 18.44 22.87 -35.64
C GLU A 507 16.92 22.74 -35.73
N GLN A 508 16.35 21.66 -35.21
CA GLN A 508 14.91 21.38 -35.24
C GLN A 508 14.17 21.90 -34.00
N GLN A 509 14.89 22.37 -32.97
CA GLN A 509 14.30 22.75 -31.70
C GLN A 509 13.19 23.80 -31.87
N GLN A 510 13.50 24.89 -32.58
CA GLN A 510 12.57 26.01 -32.72
C GLN A 510 11.29 25.60 -33.46
N ASP A 511 11.45 24.87 -34.57
CA ASP A 511 10.33 24.40 -35.38
C ASP A 511 9.46 23.39 -34.61
N TYR A 512 10.10 22.51 -33.84
CA TYR A 512 9.38 21.55 -32.99
C TYR A 512 8.56 22.25 -31.90
N LEU A 513 9.13 23.23 -31.22
CA LEU A 513 8.41 23.98 -30.19
C LEU A 513 7.27 24.81 -30.78
N THR A 514 7.48 25.42 -31.95
CA THR A 514 6.45 26.17 -32.68
C THR A 514 5.29 25.22 -33.08
N PHE A 515 5.59 24.04 -33.58
CA PHE A 515 4.56 23.04 -33.90
C PHE A 515 3.69 22.70 -32.70
N LEU A 516 4.30 22.51 -31.49
CA LEU A 516 3.55 22.24 -30.27
C LEU A 516 2.65 23.40 -29.86
N ASP A 517 3.15 24.66 -30.00
CA ASP A 517 2.41 25.86 -29.66
C ASP A 517 1.24 26.10 -30.61
N ASP A 518 1.46 25.93 -31.93
CA ASP A 518 0.43 26.06 -32.96
C ASP A 518 -0.74 25.09 -32.78
N ASN A 519 -0.43 23.88 -32.25
CA ASN A 519 -1.44 22.90 -31.94
C ASN A 519 -1.99 23.01 -30.48
N GLN A 520 -1.70 24.11 -29.79
CA GLN A 520 -2.18 24.45 -28.45
C GLN A 520 -1.89 23.34 -27.41
N LEU A 521 -0.76 22.62 -27.54
CA LEU A 521 -0.33 21.62 -26.60
C LEU A 521 0.36 22.29 -25.40
N ALA A 522 -0.16 22.07 -24.20
CA ALA A 522 0.52 22.55 -22.99
C ALA A 522 1.87 21.84 -22.84
N ARG A 523 2.97 22.60 -22.88
CA ARG A 523 4.33 22.08 -22.85
C ARG A 523 5.18 22.71 -21.76
N SER A 524 6.27 22.02 -21.38
CA SER A 524 7.36 22.59 -20.59
C SER A 524 8.26 23.50 -21.44
N ASP A 525 9.16 24.21 -20.78
CA ASP A 525 10.33 24.79 -21.46
C ASP A 525 11.14 23.67 -22.13
N GLY A 526 11.87 24.01 -23.20
CA GLY A 526 12.85 23.12 -23.79
C GLY A 526 14.12 23.06 -22.94
N TYR A 527 14.57 21.89 -22.58
CA TYR A 527 15.77 21.67 -21.79
C TYR A 527 16.88 21.07 -22.66
N PRO A 528 18.07 21.73 -22.75
CA PRO A 528 19.22 21.12 -23.39
C PRO A 528 19.74 19.98 -22.50
N VAL A 529 20.02 18.83 -23.08
CA VAL A 529 20.46 17.62 -22.37
C VAL A 529 21.76 17.13 -22.98
N THR A 530 22.76 16.93 -22.14
CA THR A 530 24.01 16.23 -22.47
C THR A 530 24.26 15.12 -21.46
N ARG A 531 24.90 14.03 -21.91
CA ARG A 531 25.20 12.89 -21.02
C ARG A 531 26.61 13.02 -20.48
N GLY A 532 26.75 12.81 -19.19
CA GLY A 532 28.03 12.86 -18.52
C GLY A 532 28.02 12.09 -17.20
N ARG A 533 29.17 12.05 -16.55
CA ARG A 533 29.39 11.34 -15.28
C ARG A 533 30.06 12.26 -14.26
N LEU A 534 29.69 12.15 -13.01
CA LEU A 534 30.41 12.75 -11.88
C LEU A 534 31.63 11.86 -11.57
N VAL A 535 32.82 12.46 -11.55
CA VAL A 535 34.11 11.75 -11.38
C VAL A 535 34.72 12.02 -10.00
N ALA A 536 34.64 13.24 -9.50
CA ALA A 536 35.22 13.58 -8.21
C ALA A 536 34.42 14.66 -7.47
N VAL A 537 34.56 14.67 -6.15
CA VAL A 537 34.10 15.74 -5.23
C VAL A 537 35.29 16.21 -4.44
N ASN A 538 35.60 17.51 -4.50
CA ASN A 538 36.76 18.13 -3.81
C ASN A 538 38.10 17.39 -4.03
N ASP A 539 38.41 17.06 -5.29
CA ASP A 539 39.59 16.30 -5.72
C ASP A 539 39.63 14.82 -5.27
N GLN A 540 38.62 14.36 -4.56
CA GLN A 540 38.46 12.96 -4.20
C GLN A 540 37.77 12.21 -5.33
N ARG A 541 38.53 11.45 -6.11
CA ARG A 541 37.99 10.66 -7.24
C ARG A 541 37.32 9.40 -6.73
N PHE A 542 36.14 9.11 -7.25
CA PHE A 542 35.35 7.90 -6.93
C PHE A 542 35.77 6.67 -7.74
N TYR A 543 36.48 6.88 -8.87
CA TYR A 543 36.98 5.83 -9.75
C TYR A 543 38.42 6.16 -10.17
N SER A 544 39.37 5.28 -9.88
CA SER A 544 40.69 5.26 -10.52
C SER A 544 40.61 4.42 -11.81
N ALA A 545 41.37 4.78 -12.84
CA ALA A 545 41.45 4.03 -14.10
C ALA A 545 41.93 2.58 -13.91
N GLU A 546 42.47 2.24 -12.74
CA GLU A 546 42.89 0.89 -12.34
C GLU A 546 41.72 0.02 -11.87
N ASP A 547 40.58 0.59 -11.48
CA ASP A 547 39.38 -0.15 -11.03
C ASP A 547 38.54 -0.72 -12.19
N GLU A 548 38.74 -0.25 -13.42
CA GLU A 548 38.10 -0.85 -14.62
C GLU A 548 38.57 -2.27 -14.87
N ASN A 549 39.77 -2.65 -14.40
CA ASN A 549 40.35 -4.01 -14.55
C ASN A 549 40.17 -4.90 -13.29
N GLN A 550 39.72 -4.35 -12.14
CA GLN A 550 39.56 -5.08 -10.89
C GLN A 550 38.10 -5.23 -10.41
N SER A 551 37.10 -4.84 -11.22
CA SER A 551 35.68 -4.98 -10.85
C SER A 551 35.15 -6.42 -10.87
N ASP A 552 36.01 -7.44 -10.78
CA ASP A 552 35.67 -8.87 -10.81
C ASP A 552 35.33 -9.46 -9.42
N ALA A 553 35.26 -8.65 -8.35
CA ALA A 553 34.87 -9.13 -7.03
C ALA A 553 33.34 -9.13 -6.87
N PRO A 554 32.73 -10.24 -6.41
CA PRO A 554 31.31 -10.30 -6.15
C PRO A 554 30.96 -9.31 -5.02
N ALA A 555 30.06 -8.38 -5.29
CA ALA A 555 29.54 -7.49 -4.28
C ALA A 555 28.68 -8.28 -3.28
N GLU A 556 29.25 -8.62 -2.13
CA GLU A 556 28.48 -8.98 -0.97
C GLU A 556 27.54 -7.84 -0.60
N ILE A 557 26.24 -8.15 -0.51
CA ILE A 557 25.19 -7.23 -0.06
C ILE A 557 25.39 -7.02 1.46
N THR A 558 26.37 -6.21 1.82
CA THR A 558 26.48 -5.63 3.14
C THR A 558 25.90 -4.20 3.06
N SER A 559 25.02 -3.88 4.00
CA SER A 559 24.34 -2.60 4.19
C SER A 559 25.30 -1.49 4.63
N ASP A 560 26.33 -1.23 3.83
CA ASP A 560 27.32 -0.19 4.12
C ASP A 560 27.05 1.00 3.20
N ASN A 561 26.58 2.12 3.79
CA ASN A 561 26.26 3.40 3.15
C ASN A 561 27.54 4.17 2.74
N SER A 562 28.52 3.52 2.13
CA SER A 562 29.69 4.23 1.63
C SER A 562 29.34 5.00 0.35
N PRO A 563 29.70 6.30 0.24
CA PRO A 563 29.40 7.17 -0.91
C PRO A 563 29.92 6.61 -2.24
N GLU A 564 30.97 5.81 -2.23
CA GLU A 564 31.62 5.22 -3.40
C GLU A 564 30.75 4.19 -4.16
N ARG A 565 29.67 3.70 -3.55
CA ARG A 565 28.77 2.69 -4.11
C ARG A 565 27.44 3.22 -4.66
N ASP A 566 27.23 4.55 -4.67
CA ASP A 566 25.97 5.13 -5.15
C ASP A 566 25.74 4.79 -6.64
N PRO A 567 24.56 4.24 -7.00
CA PRO A 567 24.20 3.93 -8.38
C PRO A 567 24.31 5.13 -9.34
N ALA A 568 24.21 6.35 -8.84
CA ALA A 568 24.34 7.57 -9.63
C ALA A 568 25.76 7.81 -10.12
N LEU A 569 26.80 7.27 -9.44
CA LEU A 569 28.20 7.36 -9.85
C LEU A 569 28.57 6.35 -10.93
N ARG A 570 27.84 5.21 -11.01
CA ARG A 570 28.15 4.11 -11.93
C ARG A 570 27.53 4.23 -13.32
N ARG A 571 26.67 5.22 -13.55
CA ARG A 571 25.96 5.43 -14.82
C ARG A 571 26.15 6.84 -15.33
N GLU A 572 26.01 6.99 -16.65
CA GLU A 572 25.88 8.30 -17.22
C GLU A 572 24.58 8.96 -16.76
N LEU A 573 24.66 10.22 -16.37
CA LEU A 573 23.55 11.05 -15.95
C LEU A 573 23.22 12.06 -17.05
N ASN A 574 21.96 12.46 -17.11
CA ASN A 574 21.55 13.58 -17.95
C ASN A 574 21.83 14.90 -17.23
N PHE A 575 22.68 15.73 -17.82
CA PHE A 575 22.96 17.08 -17.38
C PHE A 575 22.19 18.08 -18.21
N THR A 576 21.84 19.20 -17.60
CA THR A 576 21.19 20.32 -18.29
C THR A 576 21.81 21.63 -17.80
N TRP A 577 21.61 22.72 -18.59
CA TRP A 577 21.94 24.06 -18.15
C TRP A 577 20.76 24.99 -18.34
N ALA A 578 20.66 26.00 -17.50
CA ALA A 578 19.60 26.97 -17.54
C ALA A 578 20.08 28.35 -17.01
N LYS A 579 19.51 29.42 -17.54
CA LYS A 579 19.72 30.76 -16.98
C LYS A 579 18.96 30.93 -15.66
N THR A 580 17.76 30.37 -15.58
CA THR A 580 16.90 30.34 -14.39
C THR A 580 16.54 28.91 -14.06
N LEU A 581 16.47 28.56 -12.78
CA LEU A 581 16.03 27.24 -12.39
C LEU A 581 14.55 27.03 -12.76
N PRO A 582 14.14 25.80 -13.05
CA PRO A 582 12.73 25.49 -13.28
C PRO A 582 11.87 25.91 -12.08
N SER A 583 10.69 26.47 -12.33
CA SER A 583 9.78 27.02 -11.31
C SER A 583 9.30 25.99 -10.28
N HIS A 584 9.41 24.70 -10.61
CA HIS A 584 9.04 23.57 -9.73
C HIS A 584 10.21 23.01 -8.92
N ASN A 585 11.38 23.67 -8.95
CA ASN A 585 12.54 23.30 -8.14
C ASN A 585 12.77 24.41 -7.08
N GLU A 586 12.68 24.04 -5.80
CA GLU A 586 12.87 24.96 -4.69
C GLU A 586 14.32 24.95 -4.20
N VAL A 587 14.95 26.13 -4.09
CA VAL A 587 16.32 26.24 -3.56
C VAL A 587 16.29 26.23 -2.05
N ILE A 588 16.86 25.17 -1.43
CA ILE A 588 16.95 25.02 0.02
C ILE A 588 18.11 25.81 0.58
N THR A 589 19.28 25.77 -0.09
CA THR A 589 20.52 26.37 0.41
C THR A 589 21.28 26.98 -0.75
N GLY A 590 21.88 28.15 -0.53
CA GLY A 590 22.63 28.88 -1.54
C GLY A 590 21.77 29.81 -2.38
N LYS A 591 22.34 30.29 -3.47
CA LYS A 591 21.62 31.11 -4.47
C LYS A 591 22.07 30.70 -5.86
N TRP A 592 21.11 30.58 -6.78
CA TRP A 592 21.43 30.35 -8.17
C TRP A 592 22.21 31.56 -8.75
N GLY A 593 23.41 31.32 -9.23
CA GLY A 593 24.27 32.33 -9.78
C GLY A 593 24.39 32.28 -11.29
N SER A 594 24.93 33.33 -11.88
CA SER A 594 25.06 33.47 -13.33
C SER A 594 26.38 32.92 -13.91
N SER A 595 27.32 32.44 -13.12
CA SER A 595 28.65 32.01 -13.57
C SER A 595 29.20 30.80 -12.87
N SER A 596 29.80 29.90 -13.66
CA SER A 596 30.66 28.75 -13.27
C SER A 596 30.12 27.87 -12.15
N GLY A 597 28.82 27.62 -12.11
CA GLY A 597 28.19 26.90 -11.02
C GLY A 597 27.31 25.73 -11.42
N VAL A 598 27.06 24.91 -10.43
CA VAL A 598 26.10 23.80 -10.51
C VAL A 598 25.13 23.81 -9.36
N SER A 599 23.85 23.60 -9.65
CA SER A 599 22.82 23.36 -8.67
C SER A 599 22.62 21.84 -8.51
N VAL A 600 22.72 21.36 -7.28
CA VAL A 600 22.68 19.92 -6.95
C VAL A 600 21.34 19.58 -6.31
N GLU A 601 20.77 18.42 -6.64
CA GLU A 601 19.56 17.92 -6.01
C GLU A 601 19.84 17.46 -4.57
N SER A 602 18.94 17.76 -3.63
CA SER A 602 19.12 17.56 -2.19
C SER A 602 19.38 16.11 -1.78
N GLY A 603 18.75 15.14 -2.45
CA GLY A 603 18.93 13.71 -2.16
C GLY A 603 20.33 13.22 -2.54
N ILE A 604 20.83 13.59 -3.74
CA ILE A 604 22.18 13.21 -4.17
C ILE A 604 23.24 13.97 -3.36
N ALA A 605 22.97 15.24 -3.01
CA ALA A 605 23.86 16.04 -2.16
C ALA A 605 24.07 15.38 -0.79
N LYS A 606 23.00 14.88 -0.16
CA LYS A 606 23.08 14.16 1.12
C LYS A 606 23.80 12.82 0.99
N ARG A 607 23.53 12.02 -0.04
CA ARG A 607 24.15 10.70 -0.24
C ARG A 607 25.66 10.80 -0.51
N LEU A 608 26.06 11.76 -1.28
CA LEU A 608 27.47 11.98 -1.64
C LEU A 608 28.19 13.00 -0.73
N ASN A 609 27.51 13.48 0.31
CA ASN A 609 28.03 14.48 1.27
C ASN A 609 28.56 15.75 0.59
N ILE A 610 27.80 16.23 -0.41
CA ILE A 610 28.13 17.44 -1.17
C ILE A 610 27.56 18.65 -0.44
N ALA A 611 28.43 19.65 -0.19
CA ALA A 611 28.09 20.90 0.47
C ALA A 611 28.18 22.10 -0.49
N LEU A 612 27.62 23.23 -0.05
CA LEU A 612 27.70 24.48 -0.81
C LEU A 612 29.17 24.96 -0.92
N GLY A 613 29.59 25.29 -2.12
CA GLY A 613 30.96 25.71 -2.42
C GLY A 613 31.92 24.59 -2.80
N ASP A 614 31.50 23.31 -2.71
CA ASP A 614 32.32 22.20 -3.14
C ASP A 614 32.60 22.24 -4.65
N LYS A 615 33.78 21.77 -5.04
CA LYS A 615 34.19 21.62 -6.44
C LYS A 615 33.87 20.20 -6.92
N LEU A 616 33.06 20.08 -7.95
CA LEU A 616 32.70 18.84 -8.57
C LEU A 616 33.38 18.71 -9.91
N ALA A 617 34.03 17.56 -10.16
CA ALA A 617 34.62 17.22 -11.46
C ALA A 617 33.70 16.28 -12.22
N PHE A 618 33.41 16.59 -13.47
CA PHE A 618 32.55 15.85 -14.37
C PHE A 618 33.27 15.49 -15.65
N THR A 619 32.80 14.44 -16.35
CA THR A 619 33.28 14.08 -17.67
C THR A 619 32.11 13.97 -18.65
N ILE A 620 32.30 14.49 -19.86
CA ILE A 620 31.38 14.39 -21.01
C ILE A 620 32.22 14.00 -22.23
N GLY A 621 31.93 12.81 -22.81
CA GLY A 621 32.67 12.33 -23.99
C GLY A 621 34.18 12.23 -23.80
N GLY A 622 34.65 11.97 -22.57
CA GLY A 622 36.08 11.94 -22.22
C GLY A 622 36.74 13.28 -21.89
N LEU A 623 36.01 14.39 -21.99
CA LEU A 623 36.50 15.72 -21.60
C LEU A 623 36.11 16.01 -20.15
N GLU A 624 37.09 16.27 -19.27
CA GLU A 624 36.86 16.64 -17.89
C GLU A 624 36.63 18.13 -17.76
N PHE A 625 35.69 18.55 -16.90
CA PHE A 625 35.44 19.92 -16.52
C PHE A 625 35.00 20.00 -15.04
N ASN A 626 35.16 21.18 -14.46
CA ASN A 626 34.86 21.43 -13.07
C ASN A 626 33.73 22.45 -12.92
N ALA A 627 32.90 22.29 -11.91
CA ALA A 627 31.88 23.24 -11.50
C ALA A 627 31.79 23.36 -9.99
N THR A 628 31.50 24.56 -9.49
CA THR A 628 31.33 24.81 -8.06
C THR A 628 29.85 24.73 -7.68
N VAL A 629 29.55 24.15 -6.54
CA VAL A 629 28.15 24.03 -6.04
C VAL A 629 27.66 25.40 -5.58
N ASN A 630 26.77 26.03 -6.35
CA ASN A 630 26.18 27.33 -6.06
C ASN A 630 24.90 27.22 -5.23
N SER A 631 24.15 26.13 -5.39
CA SER A 631 22.91 25.92 -4.68
C SER A 631 22.57 24.43 -4.54
N ILE A 632 21.86 24.12 -3.48
CA ILE A 632 21.21 22.81 -3.28
C ILE A 632 19.70 23.04 -3.36
N ARG A 633 19.03 22.26 -4.20
CA ARG A 633 17.59 22.40 -4.45
C ARG A 633 16.83 21.13 -4.11
N ASP A 634 15.58 21.29 -3.73
CA ASP A 634 14.64 20.21 -3.63
C ASP A 634 13.94 19.94 -4.97
N VAL A 635 13.79 18.67 -5.31
CA VAL A 635 13.25 18.25 -6.59
C VAL A 635 12.17 17.22 -6.35
N GLU A 636 10.96 17.57 -6.74
CA GLU A 636 9.83 16.66 -6.66
C GLU A 636 9.83 15.72 -7.89
N TRP A 637 10.45 14.53 -7.73
CA TRP A 637 10.58 13.55 -8.82
C TRP A 637 9.25 12.96 -9.30
N ARG A 638 8.17 13.12 -8.52
CA ARG A 638 6.86 12.54 -8.78
C ARG A 638 5.97 13.37 -9.71
N ASN A 639 6.31 14.61 -9.97
CA ASN A 639 5.45 15.56 -10.70
C ASN A 639 5.41 15.38 -12.21
N MET A 640 6.05 14.34 -12.76
CA MET A 640 6.13 14.05 -14.20
C MET A 640 6.69 15.19 -15.06
N LYS A 641 7.38 16.15 -14.45
CA LYS A 641 8.11 17.22 -15.16
C LYS A 641 9.56 16.83 -15.39
N PRO A 642 10.22 17.36 -16.43
CA PRO A 642 11.65 17.14 -16.63
C PRO A 642 12.46 17.60 -15.42
N ASN A 643 13.17 16.66 -14.79
CA ASN A 643 13.99 16.90 -13.62
C ASN A 643 15.39 16.32 -13.82
N PHE A 644 16.39 16.98 -13.19
CA PHE A 644 17.80 16.65 -13.35
C PHE A 644 18.48 16.61 -11.97
N TYR A 645 19.45 15.73 -11.79
CA TYR A 645 20.28 15.74 -10.58
C TYR A 645 21.18 16.96 -10.50
N PHE A 646 21.73 17.39 -11.66
CA PHE A 646 22.64 18.51 -11.80
C PHE A 646 22.12 19.48 -12.86
N ILE A 647 21.99 20.75 -12.50
CA ILE A 647 21.69 21.86 -13.43
C ILE A 647 22.86 22.81 -13.39
N PHE A 648 23.44 23.09 -14.54
CA PHE A 648 24.61 23.94 -14.68
C PHE A 648 24.24 25.34 -15.14
N THR A 649 25.15 26.28 -14.87
CA THR A 649 25.06 27.57 -15.51
C THR A 649 25.48 27.47 -16.99
N PRO A 650 24.95 28.30 -17.90
CA PRO A 650 25.21 28.20 -19.36
C PRO A 650 26.69 28.24 -19.74
N ASP A 651 27.49 29.05 -19.04
CA ASP A 651 28.93 29.20 -19.26
C ASP A 651 29.73 27.90 -19.10
N VAL A 652 29.20 26.92 -18.33
CA VAL A 652 29.87 25.63 -18.09
C VAL A 652 29.57 24.60 -19.19
N LEU A 653 28.32 24.50 -19.62
CA LEU A 653 27.88 23.40 -20.53
C LEU A 653 27.46 23.83 -21.93
N GLN A 654 27.25 25.09 -22.21
CA GLN A 654 26.73 25.56 -23.52
C GLN A 654 27.67 25.21 -24.70
N SER A 655 28.96 25.01 -24.45
CA SER A 655 29.93 24.61 -25.46
C SER A 655 29.92 23.13 -25.83
N PHE A 656 29.25 22.29 -25.02
CA PHE A 656 29.17 20.87 -25.28
C PHE A 656 28.01 20.56 -26.21
N PRO A 657 28.11 19.48 -27.01
CA PRO A 657 27.01 19.03 -27.85
C PRO A 657 25.84 18.58 -26.99
N ALA A 658 24.65 19.06 -27.31
CA ALA A 658 23.43 18.72 -26.58
C ALA A 658 22.27 18.45 -27.53
N THR A 659 21.35 17.64 -27.06
CA THR A 659 20.02 17.46 -27.65
C THR A 659 19.00 18.11 -26.76
N TRP A 660 17.83 18.41 -27.28
CA TRP A 660 16.78 19.05 -26.50
C TRP A 660 15.71 18.05 -26.05
N LEU A 661 15.18 18.29 -24.88
CA LEU A 661 14.07 17.55 -24.29
C LEU A 661 12.92 18.53 -23.97
N VAL A 662 11.71 18.14 -24.33
CA VAL A 662 10.49 18.86 -23.98
C VAL A 662 9.44 17.84 -23.52
N SER A 663 8.67 18.20 -22.52
CA SER A 663 7.48 17.44 -22.12
C SER A 663 6.22 18.23 -22.46
N PHE A 664 5.17 17.55 -22.90
CA PHE A 664 3.91 18.15 -23.27
C PHE A 664 2.73 17.22 -22.97
N ARG A 665 1.52 17.77 -23.02
CA ARG A 665 0.31 17.03 -22.75
C ARG A 665 -0.51 16.83 -24.02
N VAL A 666 -0.89 15.58 -24.27
CA VAL A 666 -1.77 15.18 -25.38
C VAL A 666 -3.04 14.56 -24.82
N ASN A 667 -4.19 15.00 -25.28
CA ASN A 667 -5.49 14.39 -24.97
C ASN A 667 -5.76 13.21 -25.90
N ASP A 668 -6.66 12.31 -25.51
CA ASP A 668 -6.97 11.11 -26.32
C ASP A 668 -7.48 11.45 -27.73
N GLN A 669 -8.17 12.59 -27.90
CA GLN A 669 -8.65 13.07 -29.20
C GLN A 669 -7.52 13.61 -30.12
N GLN A 670 -6.35 13.88 -29.56
CA GLN A 670 -5.19 14.44 -30.25
C GLN A 670 -4.12 13.39 -30.57
N SER A 671 -4.45 12.10 -30.46
CA SER A 671 -3.48 11.00 -30.67
C SER A 671 -2.85 11.00 -32.07
N ASP A 672 -3.58 11.48 -33.09
CA ASP A 672 -3.09 11.58 -34.47
C ASP A 672 -1.94 12.59 -34.60
N LEU A 673 -1.88 13.60 -33.71
CA LEU A 673 -0.77 14.55 -33.70
C LEU A 673 0.58 13.88 -33.37
N LEU A 674 0.59 12.81 -32.55
CA LEU A 674 1.82 12.07 -32.25
C LEU A 674 2.36 11.34 -33.49
N ASN A 675 1.49 10.82 -34.34
CA ASN A 675 1.87 10.20 -35.59
C ASN A 675 2.42 11.25 -36.56
N THR A 676 1.80 12.42 -36.62
CA THR A 676 2.26 13.56 -37.43
C THR A 676 3.63 14.07 -36.96
N LEU A 677 3.83 14.19 -35.63
CA LEU A 677 5.11 14.56 -35.05
C LEU A 677 6.20 13.51 -35.38
N ALA A 678 5.88 12.21 -35.29
CA ALA A 678 6.83 11.15 -35.60
C ALA A 678 7.23 11.15 -37.08
N SER A 679 6.30 11.48 -37.99
CA SER A 679 6.60 11.58 -39.43
C SER A 679 7.42 12.81 -39.77
N ASN A 680 7.09 13.98 -39.17
CA ASN A 680 7.78 15.23 -39.46
C ASN A 680 9.18 15.32 -38.84
N TYR A 681 9.38 14.64 -37.69
CA TYR A 681 10.64 14.67 -36.92
C TYR A 681 11.09 13.24 -36.58
N PRO A 682 11.53 12.44 -37.55
CA PRO A 682 11.84 11.01 -37.35
C PRO A 682 13.01 10.77 -36.38
N THR A 683 13.94 11.75 -36.24
CA THR A 683 15.06 11.69 -35.30
C THR A 683 14.67 11.90 -33.83
N VAL A 684 13.49 12.50 -33.60
CA VAL A 684 13.00 12.80 -32.25
C VAL A 684 12.36 11.55 -31.65
N SER A 685 12.83 11.16 -30.48
CA SER A 685 12.26 10.04 -29.73
C SER A 685 11.09 10.52 -28.89
N VAL A 686 9.88 10.15 -29.29
CA VAL A 686 8.65 10.49 -28.53
C VAL A 686 8.31 9.33 -27.58
N LEU A 687 8.24 9.64 -26.29
CA LEU A 687 7.89 8.73 -25.22
C LEU A 687 6.47 9.02 -24.73
N ASP A 688 5.52 8.16 -25.03
CA ASP A 688 4.12 8.27 -24.60
C ASP A 688 3.90 7.51 -23.29
N LEU A 689 3.59 8.23 -22.23
CA LEU A 689 3.35 7.67 -20.89
C LEU A 689 1.88 7.50 -20.55
N ARG A 690 0.94 7.78 -21.47
CA ARG A 690 -0.52 7.72 -21.20
C ARG A 690 -0.95 6.33 -20.72
N MET A 691 -0.49 5.28 -21.37
CA MET A 691 -0.79 3.90 -20.95
C MET A 691 -0.29 3.60 -19.53
N MET A 692 0.90 4.11 -19.18
CA MET A 692 1.46 3.92 -17.85
C MET A 692 0.68 4.73 -16.81
N ALA A 693 0.34 5.98 -17.12
CA ALA A 693 -0.45 6.85 -16.24
C ALA A 693 -1.84 6.27 -15.94
N THR A 694 -2.53 5.75 -16.94
CA THR A 694 -3.85 5.10 -16.76
C THR A 694 -3.77 3.85 -15.89
N ARG A 695 -2.73 3.02 -16.05
CA ARG A 695 -2.50 1.85 -15.19
C ARG A 695 -2.23 2.27 -13.74
N ILE A 696 -1.38 3.27 -13.52
CA ILE A 696 -1.09 3.80 -12.18
C ILE A 696 -2.35 4.39 -11.54
N GLN A 697 -3.12 5.20 -12.26
CA GLN A 697 -4.40 5.75 -11.77
C GLN A 697 -5.39 4.65 -11.40
N GLY A 698 -5.46 3.58 -12.19
CA GLY A 698 -6.28 2.41 -11.89
C GLY A 698 -5.89 1.76 -10.56
N LEU A 699 -4.60 1.51 -10.34
CA LEU A 699 -4.07 0.97 -9.08
C LEU A 699 -4.36 1.89 -7.89
N LEU A 700 -4.17 3.20 -8.06
CA LEU A 700 -4.47 4.21 -7.03
C LEU A 700 -5.96 4.20 -6.64
N THR A 701 -6.85 4.14 -7.63
CA THR A 701 -8.29 4.07 -7.41
C THR A 701 -8.66 2.82 -6.61
N GLN A 702 -8.05 1.69 -6.91
CA GLN A 702 -8.28 0.43 -6.20
C GLN A 702 -7.82 0.49 -4.74
N VAL A 703 -6.61 0.96 -4.49
CA VAL A 703 -6.09 1.10 -3.10
C VAL A 703 -6.97 2.07 -2.32
N SER A 704 -7.37 3.19 -2.94
CA SER A 704 -8.32 4.15 -2.38
C SER A 704 -9.66 3.51 -2.00
N TRP A 705 -10.23 2.70 -2.89
CA TRP A 705 -11.47 1.96 -2.63
C TRP A 705 -11.30 1.00 -1.45
N SER A 706 -10.23 0.23 -1.44
CA SER A 706 -9.92 -0.72 -0.38
C SER A 706 -9.80 -0.04 0.98
N LEU A 707 -9.08 1.09 1.04
CA LEU A 707 -8.98 1.92 2.24
C LEU A 707 -10.35 2.47 2.68
N THR A 708 -11.21 2.86 1.74
CA THR A 708 -12.56 3.34 2.04
C THR A 708 -13.42 2.26 2.68
N VAL A 709 -13.39 1.05 2.14
CA VAL A 709 -14.13 -0.09 2.69
C VAL A 709 -13.61 -0.46 4.08
N LEU A 710 -12.29 -0.51 4.27
CA LEU A 710 -11.67 -0.78 5.57
C LEU A 710 -11.99 0.31 6.60
N ALA A 711 -11.98 1.59 6.20
CA ALA A 711 -12.40 2.69 7.05
C ALA A 711 -13.87 2.52 7.48
N GLY A 712 -14.76 2.12 6.57
CA GLY A 712 -16.16 1.80 6.87
C GLY A 712 -16.30 0.69 7.92
N LEU A 713 -15.49 -0.36 7.82
CA LEU A 713 -15.44 -1.42 8.84
C LEU A 713 -14.89 -0.92 10.18
N GLY A 714 -13.90 -0.04 10.15
CA GLY A 714 -13.39 0.64 11.35
C GLY A 714 -14.48 1.44 12.05
N VAL A 715 -15.28 2.20 11.29
CA VAL A 715 -16.45 2.93 11.80
C VAL A 715 -17.45 1.97 12.44
N LEU A 716 -17.79 0.88 11.77
CA LEU A 716 -18.72 -0.13 12.31
C LEU A 716 -18.19 -0.74 13.61
N SER A 717 -16.92 -1.11 13.66
CA SER A 717 -16.25 -1.64 14.85
C SER A 717 -16.26 -0.62 16.00
N GLY A 718 -15.96 0.65 15.71
CA GLY A 718 -16.01 1.76 16.68
C GLY A 718 -17.39 2.00 17.24
N LEU A 719 -18.42 1.97 16.40
CA LEU A 719 -19.81 2.09 16.83
C LEU A 719 -20.22 0.95 17.78
N LEU A 720 -19.81 -0.29 17.47
CA LEU A 720 -20.06 -1.44 18.34
C LEU A 720 -19.34 -1.29 19.68
N LEU A 721 -18.11 -0.80 19.68
CA LEU A 721 -17.36 -0.53 20.91
C LEU A 721 -18.06 0.51 21.79
N ILE A 722 -18.45 1.63 21.20
CA ILE A 722 -19.18 2.71 21.91
C ILE A 722 -20.50 2.18 22.45
N MET A 723 -21.27 1.43 21.64
CA MET A 723 -22.54 0.84 22.08
C MET A 723 -22.36 -0.12 23.26
N THR A 724 -21.29 -0.93 23.23
CA THR A 724 -20.97 -1.86 24.32
C THR A 724 -20.60 -1.13 25.60
N LEU A 725 -19.75 -0.10 25.51
CA LEU A 725 -19.35 0.74 26.65
C LEU A 725 -20.54 1.43 27.31
N LEU A 726 -21.43 2.00 26.51
CA LEU A 726 -22.62 2.67 27.03
C LEU A 726 -23.60 1.69 27.67
N ARG A 727 -23.80 0.51 27.09
CA ARG A 727 -24.62 -0.55 27.71
C ARG A 727 -24.06 -0.98 29.06
N LEU A 728 -22.76 -1.20 29.17
CA LEU A 728 -22.10 -1.55 30.42
C LEU A 728 -22.29 -0.46 31.47
N SER A 729 -22.05 0.81 31.13
CA SER A 729 -22.20 1.95 32.02
C SER A 729 -23.63 2.12 32.54
N ILE A 730 -24.62 1.96 31.65
CA ILE A 730 -26.04 2.14 32.02
C ILE A 730 -26.54 0.98 32.88
N SER A 731 -26.11 -0.26 32.63
CA SER A 731 -26.55 -1.41 33.43
C SER A 731 -26.09 -1.33 34.88
N GLU A 732 -24.93 -0.77 35.16
CA GLU A 732 -24.42 -0.56 36.53
C GLU A 732 -25.22 0.49 37.34
N ARG A 733 -26.07 1.26 36.68
CA ARG A 733 -26.80 2.41 37.30
C ARG A 733 -28.21 2.13 37.69
N GLN A 734 -28.74 0.96 37.42
CA GLN A 734 -30.13 0.63 37.74
C GLN A 734 -30.45 0.80 39.24
N THR A 735 -29.56 0.33 40.09
CA THR A 735 -29.70 0.44 41.56
C THR A 735 -29.65 1.88 42.06
N GLU A 736 -28.80 2.73 41.51
CA GLU A 736 -28.69 4.15 41.90
C GLU A 736 -29.91 4.95 41.45
N ILE A 737 -30.43 4.68 40.26
CA ILE A 737 -31.66 5.32 39.76
C ILE A 737 -32.87 4.95 40.60
N GLN A 738 -32.96 3.70 41.05
CA GLN A 738 -33.98 3.27 42.00
C GLN A 738 -33.89 4.07 43.30
N LEU A 739 -32.68 4.23 43.86
CA LEU A 739 -32.44 5.03 45.05
C LEU A 739 -32.87 6.51 44.87
N TYR A 740 -32.52 7.14 43.76
CA TYR A 740 -32.96 8.52 43.50
C TYR A 740 -34.47 8.63 43.38
N ARG A 741 -35.14 7.62 42.86
CA ARG A 741 -36.61 7.59 42.80
C ARG A 741 -37.27 7.45 44.19
N THR A 742 -36.70 6.56 45.01
CA THR A 742 -37.20 6.43 46.40
C THR A 742 -37.01 7.71 47.20
N LEU A 743 -35.99 8.51 46.91
CA LEU A 743 -35.73 9.82 47.47
C LEU A 743 -36.56 10.96 46.83
N GLY A 744 -37.53 10.63 45.94
CA GLY A 744 -38.45 11.60 45.36
C GLY A 744 -37.96 12.39 44.14
N ALA A 745 -36.85 12.00 43.50
CA ALA A 745 -36.35 12.69 42.33
C ALA A 745 -37.26 12.48 41.10
N SER A 746 -37.65 13.56 40.42
CA SER A 746 -38.50 13.52 39.25
C SER A 746 -37.79 12.86 38.06
N ARG A 747 -38.57 12.20 37.19
CA ARG A 747 -38.02 11.54 35.94
C ARG A 747 -37.26 12.53 35.09
N LYS A 748 -37.73 13.78 34.94
CA LYS A 748 -37.07 14.85 34.19
C LYS A 748 -35.69 15.20 34.76
N ARG A 749 -35.58 15.29 36.10
CA ARG A 749 -34.31 15.63 36.76
C ARG A 749 -33.28 14.50 36.64
N ILE A 750 -33.70 13.24 36.81
CA ILE A 750 -32.82 12.05 36.59
C ILE A 750 -32.34 11.99 35.13
N ALA A 751 -33.25 12.17 34.16
CA ALA A 751 -32.87 12.21 32.74
C ALA A 751 -31.87 13.33 32.44
N ALA A 752 -32.11 14.56 32.92
CA ALA A 752 -31.20 15.70 32.73
C ALA A 752 -29.80 15.44 33.32
N THR A 753 -29.70 14.83 34.49
CA THR A 753 -28.42 14.49 35.14
C THR A 753 -27.65 13.45 34.27
N LEU A 754 -28.34 12.41 33.75
CA LEU A 754 -27.73 11.40 32.90
C LEU A 754 -27.25 12.00 31.57
N TRP A 755 -28.06 12.86 30.94
CA TRP A 755 -27.68 13.53 29.71
C TRP A 755 -26.48 14.46 29.87
N CYS A 756 -26.45 15.25 31.00
CA CYS A 756 -25.28 16.07 31.30
C CYS A 756 -24.02 15.24 31.53
N GLU A 757 -24.13 14.14 32.25
CA GLU A 757 -22.98 13.27 32.54
C GLU A 757 -22.42 12.65 31.29
N TYR A 758 -23.23 11.98 30.43
CA TYR A 758 -22.80 11.37 29.18
C TYR A 758 -22.34 12.41 28.15
N GLY A 759 -22.99 13.60 28.15
CA GLY A 759 -22.61 14.72 27.31
C GLY A 759 -21.20 15.26 27.63
N ILE A 760 -20.89 15.42 28.94
CA ILE A 760 -19.57 15.85 29.41
C ILE A 760 -18.50 14.81 29.01
N ILE A 761 -18.76 13.53 29.27
CA ILE A 761 -17.81 12.45 28.92
C ILE A 761 -17.59 12.40 27.41
N ALA A 762 -18.64 12.52 26.60
CA ALA A 762 -18.56 12.51 25.14
C ALA A 762 -17.78 13.71 24.58
N LEU A 763 -18.05 14.91 25.10
CA LEU A 763 -17.35 16.14 24.72
C LEU A 763 -15.86 16.04 25.01
N LEU A 764 -15.51 15.66 26.26
CA LEU A 764 -14.11 15.47 26.64
C LEU A 764 -13.42 14.39 25.80
N ALA A 765 -14.08 13.24 25.63
CA ALA A 765 -13.53 12.16 24.81
C ALA A 765 -13.29 12.60 23.37
N GLY A 766 -14.22 13.38 22.78
CA GLY A 766 -14.09 13.91 21.44
C GLY A 766 -12.92 14.89 21.28
N ILE A 767 -12.75 15.83 22.23
CA ILE A 767 -11.63 16.78 22.20
C ILE A 767 -10.29 16.07 22.37
N ILE A 768 -10.19 15.17 23.36
CA ILE A 768 -8.96 14.44 23.64
C ILE A 768 -8.61 13.51 22.47
N ALA A 769 -9.62 12.88 21.85
CA ALA A 769 -9.44 12.03 20.67
C ALA A 769 -8.97 12.84 19.45
N ALA A 770 -9.45 14.07 19.27
CA ALA A 770 -9.00 14.94 18.19
C ALA A 770 -7.52 15.28 18.32
N VAL A 771 -7.08 15.72 19.52
CA VAL A 771 -5.66 16.00 19.79
C VAL A 771 -4.80 14.75 19.60
N GLY A 772 -5.26 13.61 20.11
CA GLY A 772 -4.53 12.35 19.98
C GLY A 772 -4.42 11.85 18.55
N ALA A 773 -5.50 11.96 17.77
CA ALA A 773 -5.51 11.56 16.35
C ALA A 773 -4.58 12.43 15.52
N GLU A 774 -4.60 13.76 15.72
CA GLU A 774 -3.70 14.70 15.04
C GLU A 774 -2.22 14.36 15.30
N PHE A 775 -1.90 14.07 16.57
CA PHE A 775 -0.53 13.69 16.96
C PHE A 775 -0.08 12.37 16.32
N VAL A 776 -0.94 11.33 16.36
CA VAL A 776 -0.61 10.02 15.76
C VAL A 776 -0.48 10.11 14.26
N VAL A 777 -1.43 10.79 13.59
CA VAL A 777 -1.39 10.96 12.14
C VAL A 777 -0.18 11.78 11.72
N GLY A 778 0.11 12.89 12.41
CA GLY A 778 1.29 13.71 12.16
C GLY A 778 2.60 12.92 12.28
N LEU A 779 2.71 12.07 13.32
CA LEU A 779 3.89 11.21 13.48
C LEU A 779 4.01 10.18 12.36
N LEU A 780 2.90 9.53 11.98
CA LEU A 780 2.87 8.54 10.90
C LEU A 780 3.16 9.17 9.53
N VAL A 781 2.57 10.33 9.25
CA VAL A 781 2.73 11.04 7.98
C VAL A 781 4.16 11.54 7.82
N VAL A 782 4.73 12.18 8.85
CA VAL A 782 6.08 12.76 8.77
C VAL A 782 7.19 11.70 8.86
N LYS A 783 7.09 10.75 9.81
CA LYS A 783 8.17 9.78 10.06
C LYS A 783 7.98 8.45 9.32
N GLY A 784 6.73 8.06 9.04
CA GLY A 784 6.43 6.81 8.35
C GLY A 784 6.39 6.96 6.83
N PHE A 785 5.85 8.08 6.36
CA PHE A 785 5.60 8.29 4.92
C PHE A 785 6.41 9.43 4.31
N GLU A 786 7.18 10.14 5.12
CA GLU A 786 8.01 11.29 4.70
C GLU A 786 7.20 12.38 3.96
N LEU A 787 5.93 12.55 4.37
CA LEU A 787 5.04 13.57 3.82
C LEU A 787 5.03 14.84 4.70
N PRO A 788 4.71 16.00 4.14
CA PRO A 788 4.58 17.23 4.92
C PRO A 788 3.43 17.15 5.92
N PHE A 789 3.60 17.72 7.10
CA PHE A 789 2.57 17.78 8.12
C PHE A 789 1.46 18.75 7.73
N THR A 790 0.22 18.29 7.73
CA THR A 790 -0.99 19.09 7.50
C THR A 790 -1.85 19.11 8.76
N LEU A 791 -2.47 20.27 9.07
CA LEU A 791 -3.41 20.42 10.18
C LEU A 791 -4.85 20.23 9.69
N HIS A 792 -5.67 19.54 10.50
CA HIS A 792 -7.07 19.22 10.16
C HIS A 792 -8.07 19.93 11.08
N PRO A 793 -8.29 21.26 10.94
CA PRO A 793 -9.14 22.03 11.87
C PRO A 793 -10.59 21.53 11.93
N LEU A 794 -11.13 20.98 10.85
CA LEU A 794 -12.49 20.39 10.82
C LEU A 794 -12.65 19.21 11.79
N MET A 795 -11.58 18.47 12.08
CA MET A 795 -11.60 17.35 13.02
C MET A 795 -11.77 17.80 14.47
N TRP A 796 -11.23 18.97 14.82
CA TRP A 796 -11.32 19.52 16.17
C TRP A 796 -12.76 19.85 16.60
N ILE A 797 -13.63 20.14 15.63
CA ILE A 797 -15.06 20.36 15.84
C ILE A 797 -15.86 19.09 15.53
N GLY A 798 -15.51 18.40 14.46
CA GLY A 798 -16.23 17.23 13.97
C GLY A 798 -16.26 16.06 14.96
N LEU A 799 -15.11 15.73 15.58
CA LEU A 799 -15.02 14.62 16.53
C LEU A 799 -15.84 14.82 17.81
N PRO A 800 -15.79 15.97 18.49
CA PRO A 800 -16.67 16.24 19.62
C PRO A 800 -18.16 16.20 19.26
N VAL A 801 -18.55 16.75 18.13
CA VAL A 801 -19.94 16.70 17.63
C VAL A 801 -20.37 15.27 17.33
N LEU A 802 -19.52 14.50 16.66
CA LEU A 802 -19.75 13.08 16.39
C LEU A 802 -19.85 12.26 17.68
N ALA A 803 -18.97 12.49 18.64
CA ALA A 803 -19.01 11.85 19.94
C ALA A 803 -20.34 12.10 20.68
N ILE A 804 -20.77 13.35 20.75
CA ILE A 804 -22.05 13.73 21.39
C ILE A 804 -23.21 13.08 20.65
N SER A 805 -23.25 13.17 19.31
CA SER A 805 -24.34 12.62 18.49
C SER A 805 -24.47 11.10 18.65
N LEU A 806 -23.35 10.36 18.62
CA LEU A 806 -23.32 8.91 18.84
C LEU A 806 -23.80 8.53 20.24
N VAL A 807 -23.28 9.21 21.27
CA VAL A 807 -23.70 8.96 22.66
C VAL A 807 -25.18 9.27 22.82
N CYS A 808 -25.69 10.37 22.25
CA CYS A 808 -27.11 10.71 22.26
C CYS A 808 -27.96 9.63 21.58
N LEU A 809 -27.59 9.18 20.41
CA LEU A 809 -28.34 8.18 19.64
C LEU A 809 -28.43 6.84 20.39
N VAL A 810 -27.31 6.35 20.92
CA VAL A 810 -27.26 5.07 21.65
C VAL A 810 -27.93 5.18 23.03
N SER A 811 -27.70 6.27 23.78
CA SER A 811 -28.22 6.43 25.12
C SER A 811 -29.73 6.70 25.18
N ARG A 812 -30.32 7.29 24.10
CA ARG A 812 -31.76 7.63 24.05
C ARG A 812 -32.66 6.42 24.35
N SER A 813 -32.43 5.31 23.68
CA SER A 813 -33.22 4.08 23.85
C SER A 813 -33.03 3.44 25.23
N GLN A 814 -31.82 3.49 25.75
CA GLN A 814 -31.44 2.88 27.03
C GLN A 814 -31.97 3.71 28.22
N ILE A 815 -31.80 5.02 28.19
CA ILE A 815 -32.33 5.93 29.21
C ILE A 815 -33.86 5.82 29.25
N LYS A 816 -34.53 5.74 28.09
CA LYS A 816 -35.99 5.54 28.06
C LYS A 816 -36.41 4.23 28.73
N LYS A 817 -35.70 3.14 28.46
CA LYS A 817 -35.97 1.83 29.10
C LYS A 817 -35.75 1.90 30.62
N LEU A 818 -34.67 2.55 31.10
CA LEU A 818 -34.35 2.71 32.52
C LEU A 818 -35.42 3.54 33.27
N LEU A 819 -35.93 4.58 32.62
CA LEU A 819 -36.98 5.41 33.19
C LEU A 819 -38.34 4.72 33.21
N LEU A 820 -38.59 3.73 32.38
CA LEU A 820 -39.81 2.92 32.30
C LEU A 820 -39.78 1.69 33.19
N SER A 821 -38.63 1.03 33.36
CA SER A 821 -38.48 -0.22 34.13
C SER A 821 -38.59 -0.10 35.64
N GLY A 822 -38.94 1.03 36.13
CA GLY A 822 -39.12 1.32 37.58
C GLY A 822 -40.55 1.37 38.03
N ILE A 823 -41.48 0.66 37.35
CA ILE A 823 -42.89 0.45 37.84
C ILE A 823 -43.01 -1.00 38.24
#